data_9160d1e9c754e5dae10d74ffbbfab031
#
_entry.id   9160d1e9c754e5dae10d74ffbbfab031
#
_cell.length_a   1.000
_cell.length_b   1.000
_cell.length_c   1.000
_cell.angle_alpha   90.00
_cell.angle_beta   90.00
_cell.angle_gamma   90.00
#
_symmetry.space_group_name_H-M   'P 1'
#
loop_
_entity.id
_entity.type
_entity.pdbx_description
1 polymer ?
#
loop_
_entity_poly.entity_id
_entity_poly.type
_entity_poly.pdbx_seq_one_letter_code
_entity_poly.pdbx_strand_id
1 'polypeptide(L)'
;MASGESALFSREAVLGGLSARRATTLLFAIENRTAHLDARSPRAVPIVLSEQAARQRERAFLEALAQGRDAPLQPTIQDLERYAPEWADLVPDDPGMRAGVAHLLGSKHVFTSPAVPRLRSALGLDTDAVRDAYEGLYGTPIATIYAPQVRLADRLRWAASRLAARLDALPAFWLAFVVTLIIGAVNLALPIAVAGVGAMPGIALIVVLGIINVVTITAMVEVVTRSGSIRYGNAFIGTVVADYLGGASSAILSAVLTAFSFGLLLIMYIGISTTLADATVLPASVWMILLFLIGLYFLTRGSLNATVASTIVITTINVGLLLVLSALAFSRLRLENLTYVNLPWSADGSFTPILLGALIGVILDIYAAHILVAIFGKMLLQRDPTGRSVVRGHVAGIGFAMLLNVVWVLAVFGAVAPDVLASQSSTVLVPLAAEIGAQVRVLGAIFVILSLGLGLIQFSLALFNLARERIGQRFSWGGSRGRFLLSLSPVIGVLLVAEWMVLTGTGSFAGILGFLGVMVHSLMSGIFPVLLVVASRRKGEVVPGVSYRALGHPLVVGGIYLLFLSNLLLHGVVIWDHPLQRAGGVLTGLLMVAVTVAMIRRGAFGPRVVVELRQDRRPDGRSFLAITADGRPAAAEVRLNDADGERRMQSATSELPELATLRSVEIVLPAGRARELKLWAHTISPEGISEPLPVLAAVHDGDERREFDLGRSGGQIVLRLNHEVCWLELAVPVASPVSGQHASIARMPA
;
A
#
# COMPACT_ATOMS: atom_id res chain seq x y z
N MET A 1 -38.66 -23.45 16.84
CA MET A 1 -37.43 -23.60 17.65
C MET A 1 -36.17 -23.71 16.80
N ALA A 2 -36.19 -24.19 15.55
CA ALA A 2 -35.00 -24.28 14.70
C ALA A 2 -34.44 -22.96 14.17
N SER A 3 -35.17 -21.87 14.20
CA SER A 3 -34.71 -20.57 13.73
C SER A 3 -33.93 -19.72 14.73
N GLY A 4 -33.98 -20.08 16.03
CA GLY A 4 -33.28 -19.33 17.08
C GLY A 4 -31.83 -19.81 17.32
N GLU A 5 -31.57 -21.09 17.15
CA GLU A 5 -30.21 -21.64 17.30
C GLU A 5 -29.26 -21.24 16.17
N SER A 6 -29.79 -21.10 14.97
CA SER A 6 -29.00 -20.67 13.81
C SER A 6 -28.45 -19.25 13.94
N ALA A 7 -29.12 -18.37 14.67
CA ALA A 7 -28.66 -16.99 14.87
C ALA A 7 -27.57 -16.86 15.94
N LEU A 8 -27.57 -17.73 16.96
CA LEU A 8 -26.55 -17.74 18.01
C LEU A 8 -25.17 -18.20 17.54
N PHE A 9 -25.14 -19.01 16.50
CA PHE A 9 -23.92 -19.57 15.92
C PHE A 9 -23.65 -19.03 14.49
N SER A 10 -24.20 -17.86 14.16
CA SER A 10 -23.85 -17.22 12.89
C SER A 10 -22.35 -16.89 12.87
N ARG A 11 -21.76 -16.96 11.70
CA ARG A 11 -20.37 -16.54 11.48
C ARG A 11 -20.10 -15.16 12.10
N GLU A 12 -21.05 -14.24 11.99
CA GLU A 12 -20.97 -12.89 12.52
C GLU A 12 -20.99 -12.85 14.06
N ALA A 13 -21.75 -13.73 14.72
CA ALA A 13 -21.76 -13.84 16.17
C ALA A 13 -20.41 -14.38 16.71
N VAL A 14 -19.83 -15.37 16.04
CA VAL A 14 -18.50 -15.91 16.39
C VAL A 14 -17.41 -14.88 16.14
N LEU A 15 -17.45 -14.19 15.00
CA LEU A 15 -16.46 -13.17 14.63
C LEU A 15 -16.62 -11.90 15.46
N GLY A 16 -17.82 -11.57 15.92
CA GLY A 16 -18.09 -10.41 16.78
C GLY A 16 -17.51 -10.53 18.19
N GLY A 17 -17.37 -11.75 18.71
CA GLY A 17 -16.74 -12.02 20.02
C GLY A 17 -15.21 -12.11 19.98
N LEU A 18 -14.62 -12.21 18.78
CA LEU A 18 -13.17 -12.19 18.56
C LEU A 18 -12.79 -10.81 18.02
N SER A 19 -11.61 -10.28 18.41
CA SER A 19 -11.10 -9.14 17.66
C SER A 19 -11.11 -9.53 16.18
N ALA A 20 -11.54 -8.63 15.30
CA ALA A 20 -11.68 -8.91 13.85
C ALA A 20 -10.43 -9.58 13.25
N ARG A 21 -9.28 -9.33 13.81
CA ARG A 21 -8.00 -9.84 13.44
C ARG A 21 -7.75 -11.28 13.92
N ARG A 22 -8.07 -11.57 15.18
CA ARG A 22 -7.98 -12.93 15.74
C ARG A 22 -8.96 -13.86 15.02
N ALA A 23 -10.14 -13.33 14.69
CA ALA A 23 -11.12 -14.04 13.88
C ALA A 23 -10.60 -14.30 12.45
N THR A 24 -9.96 -13.33 11.82
CA THR A 24 -9.36 -13.51 10.48
C THR A 24 -8.22 -14.52 10.51
N THR A 25 -7.36 -14.47 11.53
CA THR A 25 -6.26 -15.44 11.70
C THR A 25 -6.80 -16.85 11.95
N LEU A 26 -7.82 -16.98 12.82
CA LEU A 26 -8.46 -18.26 13.11
C LEU A 26 -9.13 -18.84 11.85
N LEU A 27 -9.90 -18.04 11.13
CA LEU A 27 -10.53 -18.47 9.89
C LEU A 27 -9.50 -18.84 8.83
N PHE A 28 -8.43 -18.08 8.71
CA PHE A 28 -7.33 -18.38 7.80
C PHE A 28 -6.65 -19.70 8.18
N ALA A 29 -6.38 -19.91 9.46
CA ALA A 29 -5.81 -21.15 9.96
C ALA A 29 -6.73 -22.35 9.72
N ILE A 30 -8.03 -22.16 9.94
CA ILE A 30 -9.06 -23.19 9.76
C ILE A 30 -9.27 -23.52 8.28
N GLU A 31 -9.32 -22.52 7.40
CA GLU A 31 -9.65 -22.72 5.98
C GLU A 31 -8.46 -23.16 5.15
N ASN A 32 -7.28 -22.70 5.42
CA ASN A 32 -6.03 -23.21 4.84
C ASN A 32 -4.85 -22.24 5.04
N ARG A 33 -3.63 -22.76 5.04
CA ARG A 33 -2.38 -21.98 4.98
C ARG A 33 -2.24 -21.12 3.72
N THR A 34 -3.08 -21.29 2.74
CA THR A 34 -2.99 -20.65 1.43
C THR A 34 -4.21 -19.81 1.04
N ALA A 35 -5.26 -19.79 1.84
CA ALA A 35 -6.46 -19.04 1.54
C ALA A 35 -6.47 -17.71 2.29
N HIS A 36 -6.47 -16.59 1.58
CA HIS A 36 -6.80 -15.31 2.18
C HIS A 36 -8.30 -15.25 2.42
N LEU A 37 -8.68 -15.20 3.67
CA LEU A 37 -10.04 -14.86 4.04
C LEU A 37 -10.23 -13.36 3.99
N ASP A 38 -11.05 -12.94 3.08
CA ASP A 38 -11.76 -11.70 3.28
C ASP A 38 -12.81 -11.95 4.38
N ALA A 39 -12.52 -11.49 5.60
CA ALA A 39 -13.42 -11.61 6.75
C ALA A 39 -14.80 -10.95 6.51
N ARG A 40 -14.95 -10.20 5.43
CA ARG A 40 -16.19 -9.57 4.97
C ARG A 40 -16.93 -10.40 3.93
N SER A 41 -16.31 -11.45 3.39
CA SER A 41 -16.96 -12.32 2.42
C SER A 41 -17.93 -13.28 3.14
N PRO A 42 -19.23 -13.29 2.80
CA PRO A 42 -20.18 -14.20 3.41
C PRO A 42 -20.03 -15.66 2.93
N ARG A 43 -19.03 -15.95 2.09
CA ARG A 43 -18.81 -17.30 1.54
C ARG A 43 -17.65 -17.94 2.28
N ALA A 44 -17.93 -19.01 3.02
CA ALA A 44 -16.91 -19.84 3.60
C ALA A 44 -16.01 -20.41 2.50
N VAL A 45 -14.71 -20.23 2.66
CA VAL A 45 -13.69 -20.88 1.86
C VAL A 45 -13.50 -22.28 2.47
N PRO A 46 -13.38 -23.34 1.67
CA PRO A 46 -13.21 -24.69 2.18
C PRO A 46 -11.92 -24.79 3.02
N ILE A 47 -12.02 -25.43 4.18
CA ILE A 47 -10.87 -25.80 4.98
C ILE A 47 -10.08 -26.86 4.22
N VAL A 48 -8.85 -26.59 3.91
CA VAL A 48 -7.94 -27.58 3.33
C VAL A 48 -7.06 -28.08 4.45
N LEU A 49 -7.45 -29.20 5.04
CA LEU A 49 -6.56 -29.98 5.87
C LEU A 49 -5.32 -30.35 5.07
N SER A 50 -4.17 -30.58 5.73
CA SER A 50 -3.03 -31.17 5.04
C SER A 50 -3.50 -32.44 4.32
N GLU A 51 -2.92 -32.75 3.17
CA GLU A 51 -3.32 -33.93 2.39
C GLU A 51 -3.35 -35.19 3.24
N GLN A 52 -2.40 -35.32 4.16
CA GLN A 52 -2.31 -36.44 5.09
C GLN A 52 -3.47 -36.46 6.11
N ALA A 53 -3.81 -35.28 6.68
CA ALA A 53 -4.92 -35.16 7.62
C ALA A 53 -6.28 -35.43 6.96
N ALA A 54 -6.45 -34.92 5.72
CA ALA A 54 -7.64 -35.19 4.92
C ALA A 54 -7.80 -36.69 4.63
N ARG A 55 -6.70 -37.39 4.29
CA ARG A 55 -6.69 -38.85 4.07
C ARG A 55 -7.09 -39.63 5.30
N GLN A 56 -6.49 -39.32 6.45
CA GLN A 56 -6.76 -40.01 7.69
C GLN A 56 -8.21 -39.85 8.11
N ARG A 57 -8.74 -38.62 7.99
CA ARG A 57 -10.11 -38.32 8.37
C ARG A 57 -11.13 -38.99 7.45
N GLU A 58 -10.94 -38.94 6.14
CA GLU A 58 -11.81 -39.60 5.17
C GLU A 58 -11.83 -41.11 5.40
N ARG A 59 -10.67 -41.73 5.66
CA ARG A 59 -10.57 -43.14 6.00
C ARG A 59 -11.36 -43.48 7.25
N ALA A 60 -11.17 -42.70 8.34
CA ALA A 60 -11.89 -42.90 9.58
C ALA A 60 -13.41 -42.76 9.42
N PHE A 61 -13.86 -41.80 8.62
CA PHE A 61 -15.25 -41.60 8.26
C PHE A 61 -15.82 -42.79 7.50
N LEU A 62 -15.15 -43.24 6.47
CA LEU A 62 -15.62 -44.36 5.63
C LEU A 62 -15.59 -45.68 6.39
N GLU A 63 -14.61 -45.90 7.26
CA GLU A 63 -14.58 -47.08 8.14
C GLU A 63 -15.75 -47.05 9.17
N ALA A 64 -16.08 -45.90 9.72
CA ALA A 64 -17.23 -45.76 10.62
C ALA A 64 -18.55 -45.98 9.91
N LEU A 65 -18.70 -45.46 8.67
CA LEU A 65 -19.86 -45.64 7.81
C LEU A 65 -20.05 -47.12 7.46
N ALA A 66 -18.98 -47.82 7.06
CA ALA A 66 -18.99 -49.22 6.73
C ALA A 66 -19.40 -50.13 7.94
N GLN A 67 -19.18 -49.63 9.18
CA GLN A 67 -19.57 -50.28 10.43
C GLN A 67 -20.96 -49.87 10.91
N GLY A 68 -21.71 -49.11 10.10
CA GLY A 68 -23.04 -48.58 10.47
C GLY A 68 -23.03 -47.60 11.66
N ARG A 69 -21.87 -46.99 11.96
CA ARG A 69 -21.73 -46.01 13.04
C ARG A 69 -21.93 -44.62 12.51
N ASP A 70 -22.62 -43.80 13.28
CA ASP A 70 -22.71 -42.35 12.97
C ASP A 70 -21.32 -41.71 13.10
N ALA A 71 -20.87 -41.07 12.03
CA ALA A 71 -19.59 -40.39 11.99
C ALA A 71 -19.74 -38.99 11.38
N PRO A 72 -19.25 -37.96 12.08
CA PRO A 72 -19.32 -36.60 11.53
C PRO A 72 -18.47 -36.51 10.28
N LEU A 73 -19.09 -36.15 9.18
CA LEU A 73 -18.41 -35.93 7.90
C LEU A 73 -17.52 -34.68 7.90
N GLN A 74 -17.91 -33.73 8.72
CA GLN A 74 -17.31 -32.42 8.80
C GLN A 74 -16.21 -32.38 9.86
N PRO A 75 -15.12 -31.60 9.69
CA PRO A 75 -14.08 -31.46 10.70
C PRO A 75 -14.65 -30.89 11.99
N THR A 76 -14.20 -31.42 13.09
CA THR A 76 -14.53 -30.97 14.45
C THR A 76 -13.32 -30.24 15.06
N ILE A 77 -13.52 -29.60 16.22
CA ILE A 77 -12.42 -29.03 17.00
C ILE A 77 -11.39 -30.11 17.37
N GLN A 78 -11.87 -31.31 17.71
CA GLN A 78 -11.00 -32.47 18.03
C GLN A 78 -10.15 -32.88 16.84
N ASP A 79 -10.66 -32.73 15.61
CA ASP A 79 -9.86 -32.97 14.42
C ASP A 79 -8.77 -31.89 14.23
N LEU A 80 -9.03 -30.62 14.57
CA LEU A 80 -8.00 -29.59 14.61
C LEU A 80 -6.92 -29.92 15.64
N GLU A 81 -7.31 -30.29 16.86
CA GLU A 81 -6.37 -30.69 17.92
C GLU A 81 -5.50 -31.88 17.50
N ARG A 82 -6.06 -32.82 16.76
CA ARG A 82 -5.37 -34.04 16.32
C ARG A 82 -4.50 -33.85 15.10
N TYR A 83 -4.95 -33.09 14.11
CA TYR A 83 -4.32 -33.01 12.78
C TYR A 83 -3.67 -31.67 12.46
N ALA A 84 -3.97 -30.63 13.21
CA ALA A 84 -3.42 -29.30 13.08
C ALA A 84 -3.34 -28.60 14.45
N PRO A 85 -2.54 -29.14 15.40
CA PRO A 85 -2.48 -28.64 16.79
C PRO A 85 -2.10 -27.17 16.86
N GLU A 86 -1.28 -26.68 15.94
CA GLU A 86 -0.92 -25.27 15.87
C GLU A 86 -2.10 -24.32 15.59
N TRP A 87 -3.20 -24.87 15.16
CA TRP A 87 -4.43 -24.11 14.91
C TRP A 87 -5.45 -24.27 16.03
N ALA A 88 -5.37 -25.37 16.78
CA ALA A 88 -6.22 -25.59 17.93
C ALA A 88 -6.00 -24.51 19.01
N ASP A 89 -4.77 -24.02 19.17
CA ASP A 89 -4.40 -22.95 20.09
C ASP A 89 -5.09 -21.60 19.77
N LEU A 90 -5.59 -21.45 18.54
CA LEU A 90 -6.36 -20.26 18.15
C LEU A 90 -7.83 -20.33 18.54
N VAL A 91 -8.32 -21.52 18.91
CA VAL A 91 -9.72 -21.75 19.33
C VAL A 91 -9.90 -21.23 20.76
N PRO A 92 -10.84 -20.30 21.00
CA PRO A 92 -11.07 -19.77 22.33
C PRO A 92 -11.54 -20.85 23.32
N ASP A 93 -11.18 -20.72 24.58
CA ASP A 93 -11.62 -21.64 25.64
C ASP A 93 -13.09 -21.45 26.07
N ASP A 94 -13.68 -20.30 25.69
CA ASP A 94 -15.09 -20.02 25.96
C ASP A 94 -16.00 -21.01 25.24
N PRO A 95 -16.91 -21.70 25.97
CA PRO A 95 -17.76 -22.76 25.41
C PRO A 95 -18.66 -22.28 24.25
N GLY A 96 -19.15 -21.04 24.29
CA GLY A 96 -19.98 -20.46 23.23
C GLY A 96 -19.18 -20.20 21.97
N MET A 97 -17.95 -19.70 22.13
CA MET A 97 -17.02 -19.47 21.00
C MET A 97 -16.56 -20.81 20.41
N ARG A 98 -16.25 -21.82 21.23
CA ARG A 98 -15.91 -23.18 20.74
C ARG A 98 -17.06 -23.78 19.93
N ALA A 99 -18.30 -23.65 20.41
CA ALA A 99 -19.48 -24.09 19.67
C ALA A 99 -19.66 -23.37 18.34
N GLY A 100 -19.41 -22.05 18.31
CA GLY A 100 -19.45 -21.28 17.09
C GLY A 100 -18.36 -21.68 16.07
N VAL A 101 -17.13 -21.95 16.57
CA VAL A 101 -16.06 -22.48 15.72
C VAL A 101 -16.41 -23.87 15.19
N ALA A 102 -16.97 -24.75 16.05
CA ALA A 102 -17.43 -26.07 15.64
C ALA A 102 -18.51 -25.97 14.55
N HIS A 103 -19.44 -25.00 14.65
CA HIS A 103 -20.45 -24.75 13.62
C HIS A 103 -19.83 -24.27 12.31
N LEU A 104 -18.83 -23.38 12.36
CA LEU A 104 -18.08 -22.94 11.17
C LEU A 104 -17.33 -24.09 10.50
N LEU A 105 -16.67 -24.93 11.28
CA LEU A 105 -16.00 -26.13 10.81
C LEU A 105 -16.98 -27.12 10.19
N GLY A 106 -18.19 -27.21 10.76
CA GLY A 106 -19.29 -28.05 10.30
C GLY A 106 -20.01 -27.54 9.04
N SER A 107 -19.63 -26.38 8.48
CA SER A 107 -20.28 -25.88 7.29
C SER A 107 -19.98 -26.77 6.06
N LYS A 108 -20.98 -26.96 5.18
CA LYS A 108 -20.91 -27.87 4.01
C LYS A 108 -19.77 -27.61 2.99
N HIS A 109 -18.97 -26.57 3.21
CA HIS A 109 -17.89 -26.16 2.30
C HIS A 109 -16.51 -26.70 2.68
N VAL A 110 -16.41 -27.49 3.74
CA VAL A 110 -15.14 -27.92 4.32
C VAL A 110 -14.42 -29.01 3.54
N PHE A 111 -15.13 -29.80 2.71
CA PHE A 111 -14.57 -30.92 1.97
C PHE A 111 -14.41 -30.70 0.47
N THR A 112 -14.00 -29.54 0.05
CA THR A 112 -13.81 -29.23 -1.39
C THR A 112 -12.39 -29.42 -1.89
N SER A 113 -11.55 -30.18 -1.19
CA SER A 113 -10.19 -30.47 -1.67
C SER A 113 -10.24 -31.34 -2.93
N PRO A 114 -9.55 -30.97 -4.02
CA PRO A 114 -9.42 -31.82 -5.21
C PRO A 114 -8.66 -33.13 -4.93
N ALA A 115 -8.05 -33.29 -3.75
CA ALA A 115 -7.41 -34.54 -3.34
C ALA A 115 -8.43 -35.62 -2.90
N VAL A 116 -9.62 -35.23 -2.42
CA VAL A 116 -10.64 -36.15 -1.93
C VAL A 116 -11.13 -37.16 -2.97
N PRO A 117 -11.49 -36.79 -4.22
CA PRO A 117 -11.86 -37.77 -5.24
C PRO A 117 -10.73 -38.76 -5.58
N ARG A 118 -9.49 -38.28 -5.66
CA ARG A 118 -8.32 -39.14 -5.93
C ARG A 118 -8.08 -40.11 -4.80
N LEU A 119 -8.35 -39.70 -3.59
CA LEU A 119 -8.17 -40.50 -2.40
C LEU A 119 -9.22 -41.61 -2.29
N ARG A 120 -10.49 -41.28 -2.57
CA ARG A 120 -11.56 -42.31 -2.65
C ARG A 120 -11.19 -43.42 -3.62
N SER A 121 -10.76 -43.05 -4.82
CA SER A 121 -10.31 -44.02 -5.84
C SER A 121 -9.12 -44.83 -5.37
N ALA A 122 -8.11 -44.22 -4.72
CA ALA A 122 -6.93 -44.90 -4.23
C ALA A 122 -7.22 -45.87 -3.05
N LEU A 123 -8.28 -45.61 -2.26
CA LEU A 123 -8.70 -46.46 -1.16
C LEU A 123 -9.70 -47.55 -1.56
N GLY A 124 -10.12 -47.61 -2.85
CA GLY A 124 -11.11 -48.58 -3.33
C GLY A 124 -12.50 -48.41 -2.72
N LEU A 125 -12.84 -47.24 -2.24
CA LEU A 125 -14.04 -46.92 -1.48
C LEU A 125 -15.16 -46.32 -2.33
N ASP A 126 -15.02 -46.34 -3.63
CA ASP A 126 -16.06 -45.92 -4.60
C ASP A 126 -17.10 -47.04 -4.83
N THR A 127 -17.59 -47.62 -3.75
CA THR A 127 -18.62 -48.63 -3.83
C THR A 127 -20.01 -48.02 -3.67
N ASP A 128 -20.97 -48.53 -4.46
CA ASP A 128 -22.37 -48.13 -4.35
C ASP A 128 -22.91 -48.33 -2.94
N ALA A 129 -22.44 -49.36 -2.25
CA ALA A 129 -22.84 -49.68 -0.87
C ALA A 129 -22.43 -48.55 0.13
N VAL A 130 -21.24 -47.92 -0.04
CA VAL A 130 -20.80 -46.81 0.82
C VAL A 130 -21.62 -45.56 0.50
N ARG A 131 -21.94 -45.34 -0.76
CA ARG A 131 -22.81 -44.24 -1.19
C ARG A 131 -24.21 -44.38 -0.61
N ASP A 132 -24.83 -45.58 -0.76
CA ASP A 132 -26.18 -45.86 -0.32
C ASP A 132 -26.31 -45.79 1.19
N ALA A 133 -25.30 -46.26 1.93
CA ALA A 133 -25.25 -46.15 3.38
C ALA A 133 -25.15 -44.68 3.84
N TYR A 134 -24.36 -43.85 3.13
CA TYR A 134 -24.27 -42.42 3.41
C TYR A 134 -25.57 -41.68 3.12
N GLU A 135 -26.18 -41.94 1.96
CA GLU A 135 -27.45 -41.32 1.58
C GLU A 135 -28.58 -41.75 2.50
N GLY A 136 -28.56 -42.98 3.02
CA GLY A 136 -29.49 -43.48 4.02
C GLY A 136 -29.33 -42.81 5.37
N LEU A 137 -28.12 -42.55 5.82
CA LEU A 137 -27.83 -41.92 7.11
C LEU A 137 -28.07 -40.39 7.12
N TYR A 138 -27.73 -39.71 6.06
CA TYR A 138 -27.72 -38.25 6.03
C TYR A 138 -28.78 -37.63 5.11
N GLY A 139 -29.53 -38.45 4.35
CA GLY A 139 -30.57 -37.98 3.44
C GLY A 139 -30.06 -37.05 2.30
N THR A 140 -28.75 -37.04 2.06
CA THR A 140 -28.12 -36.20 1.03
C THR A 140 -27.16 -37.02 0.18
N PRO A 141 -27.12 -36.83 -1.17
CA PRO A 141 -26.22 -37.57 -2.04
C PRO A 141 -24.75 -37.32 -1.67
N ILE A 142 -23.97 -38.39 -1.57
CA ILE A 142 -22.52 -38.30 -1.26
C ILE A 142 -21.77 -37.47 -2.31
N ALA A 143 -22.23 -37.46 -3.54
CA ALA A 143 -21.68 -36.64 -4.62
C ALA A 143 -21.78 -35.12 -4.36
N THR A 144 -22.79 -34.68 -3.60
CA THR A 144 -22.93 -33.26 -3.20
C THR A 144 -21.91 -32.82 -2.20
N ILE A 145 -21.31 -33.74 -1.47
CA ILE A 145 -20.31 -33.44 -0.43
C ILE A 145 -18.90 -33.60 -0.99
N TYR A 146 -18.65 -34.66 -1.76
CA TYR A 146 -17.30 -34.97 -2.25
C TYR A 146 -16.97 -34.45 -3.64
N ALA A 147 -17.97 -34.11 -4.46
CA ALA A 147 -17.78 -33.51 -5.76
C ALA A 147 -18.62 -32.23 -5.88
N PRO A 148 -18.38 -31.21 -5.06
CA PRO A 148 -19.01 -29.93 -5.32
C PRO A 148 -18.60 -29.51 -6.72
N GLN A 149 -19.56 -29.09 -7.52
CA GLN A 149 -19.28 -28.41 -8.79
C GLN A 149 -18.56 -27.10 -8.45
N VAL A 150 -17.24 -27.17 -8.31
CA VAL A 150 -16.41 -26.00 -8.03
C VAL A 150 -16.52 -25.10 -9.25
N ARG A 151 -17.33 -24.06 -9.13
CA ARG A 151 -17.52 -23.07 -10.20
C ARG A 151 -16.17 -22.53 -10.64
N LEU A 152 -16.01 -22.21 -11.90
CA LEU A 152 -14.78 -21.61 -12.43
C LEU A 152 -14.33 -20.42 -11.57
N ALA A 153 -15.28 -19.61 -11.08
CA ALA A 153 -15.02 -18.49 -10.18
C ALA A 153 -14.35 -18.91 -8.85
N ASP A 154 -14.68 -20.06 -8.30
CA ASP A 154 -14.10 -20.55 -7.05
C ASP A 154 -12.70 -21.12 -7.29
N ARG A 155 -12.48 -21.77 -8.45
CA ARG A 155 -11.13 -22.20 -8.89
C ARG A 155 -10.21 -21.01 -9.10
N LEU A 156 -10.70 -19.96 -9.74
CA LEU A 156 -9.94 -18.73 -9.95
C LEU A 156 -9.62 -18.01 -8.62
N ARG A 157 -10.58 -17.95 -7.70
CA ARG A 157 -10.35 -17.40 -6.36
C ARG A 157 -9.30 -18.18 -5.58
N TRP A 158 -9.38 -19.52 -5.65
CA TRP A 158 -8.41 -20.38 -5.00
C TRP A 158 -7.01 -20.26 -5.63
N ALA A 159 -6.91 -20.20 -6.96
CA ALA A 159 -5.65 -19.91 -7.63
C ALA A 159 -5.09 -18.54 -7.24
N ALA A 160 -5.96 -17.52 -7.15
CA ALA A 160 -5.59 -16.19 -6.72
C ALA A 160 -5.13 -16.16 -5.24
N SER A 161 -5.79 -16.91 -4.34
CA SER A 161 -5.37 -16.99 -2.93
C SER A 161 -4.03 -17.70 -2.75
N ARG A 162 -3.77 -18.77 -3.50
CA ARG A 162 -2.45 -19.43 -3.52
C ARG A 162 -1.34 -18.51 -4.01
N LEU A 163 -1.64 -17.76 -5.07
CA LEU A 163 -0.70 -16.78 -5.59
C LEU A 163 -0.43 -15.68 -4.58
N ALA A 164 -1.48 -15.16 -3.94
CA ALA A 164 -1.35 -14.18 -2.87
C ALA A 164 -0.48 -14.68 -1.71
N ALA A 165 -0.69 -15.92 -1.25
CA ALA A 165 0.13 -16.53 -0.20
C ALA A 165 1.61 -16.68 -0.60
N ARG A 166 1.88 -17.01 -1.88
CA ARG A 166 3.26 -17.04 -2.39
C ARG A 166 3.88 -15.65 -2.43
N LEU A 167 3.10 -14.62 -2.76
CA LEU A 167 3.53 -13.23 -2.78
C LEU A 167 3.79 -12.72 -1.36
N ASP A 168 2.98 -13.14 -0.39
CA ASP A 168 3.22 -12.84 1.03
C ASP A 168 4.49 -13.50 1.57
N ALA A 169 4.93 -14.60 0.99
CA ALA A 169 6.20 -15.27 1.33
C ALA A 169 7.43 -14.65 0.65
N LEU A 170 7.26 -13.66 -0.24
CA LEU A 170 8.40 -13.02 -0.93
C LEU A 170 9.32 -12.32 0.07
N PRO A 171 10.65 -12.50 -0.02
CA PRO A 171 11.62 -11.71 0.73
C PRO A 171 11.46 -10.21 0.46
N ALA A 172 11.82 -9.38 1.45
CA ALA A 172 11.71 -7.92 1.37
C ALA A 172 12.38 -7.33 0.12
N PHE A 173 13.52 -7.90 -0.32
CA PHE A 173 14.21 -7.49 -1.53
C PHE A 173 13.32 -7.61 -2.78
N TRP A 174 12.75 -8.79 -3.02
CA TRP A 174 11.95 -9.05 -4.22
C TRP A 174 10.63 -8.27 -4.21
N LEU A 175 10.03 -8.13 -3.03
CA LEU A 175 8.84 -7.32 -2.89
C LEU A 175 9.13 -5.85 -3.22
N ALA A 176 10.20 -5.28 -2.65
CA ALA A 176 10.62 -3.91 -2.93
C ALA A 176 10.97 -3.73 -4.42
N PHE A 177 11.67 -4.70 -5.01
CA PHE A 177 12.01 -4.70 -6.44
C PHE A 177 10.76 -4.63 -7.32
N VAL A 178 9.79 -5.54 -7.12
CA VAL A 178 8.58 -5.58 -7.95
C VAL A 178 7.68 -4.37 -7.72
N VAL A 179 7.56 -3.90 -6.48
CA VAL A 179 6.79 -2.69 -6.17
C VAL A 179 7.37 -1.45 -6.87
N THR A 180 8.68 -1.41 -7.09
CA THR A 180 9.33 -0.30 -7.81
C THR A 180 9.06 -0.35 -9.31
N LEU A 181 8.86 -1.55 -9.86
CA LEU A 181 8.65 -1.78 -11.29
C LEU A 181 7.23 -1.51 -11.75
N ILE A 182 6.60 -0.42 -11.30
CA ILE A 182 5.29 -0.07 -11.83
C ILE A 182 5.41 0.36 -13.28
N ILE A 183 5.34 -0.63 -14.14
CA ILE A 183 5.34 -0.46 -15.58
C ILE A 183 3.89 -0.31 -16.04
N GLY A 184 3.60 0.85 -16.57
CA GLY A 184 2.25 1.24 -16.96
C GLY A 184 2.20 2.12 -18.21
N ALA A 185 1.15 2.90 -18.29
CA ALA A 185 0.87 3.80 -19.40
C ALA A 185 2.00 4.77 -19.74
N VAL A 186 2.76 5.19 -18.74
CA VAL A 186 3.87 6.13 -18.90
C VAL A 186 4.90 5.61 -19.89
N ASN A 187 5.15 4.30 -19.90
CA ASN A 187 6.07 3.68 -20.86
C ASN A 187 5.60 3.85 -22.30
N LEU A 188 4.27 3.94 -22.54
CA LEU A 188 3.73 4.20 -23.88
C LEU A 188 3.85 5.65 -24.33
N ALA A 189 3.95 6.58 -23.39
CA ALA A 189 4.19 8.00 -23.68
C ALA A 189 5.68 8.32 -23.86
N LEU A 190 6.57 7.51 -23.27
CA LEU A 190 7.99 7.81 -23.19
C LEU A 190 8.66 8.00 -24.57
N PRO A 191 8.48 7.09 -25.56
CA PRO A 191 9.08 7.31 -26.89
C PRO A 191 8.54 8.57 -27.58
N ILE A 192 7.26 8.90 -27.38
CA ILE A 192 6.63 10.11 -27.92
C ILE A 192 7.27 11.36 -27.29
N ALA A 193 7.43 11.37 -25.97
CA ALA A 193 8.05 12.48 -25.25
C ALA A 193 9.53 12.68 -25.64
N VAL A 194 10.24 11.59 -25.93
CA VAL A 194 11.64 11.60 -26.39
C VAL A 194 11.77 12.02 -27.85
N ALA A 195 10.72 11.86 -28.67
CA ALA A 195 10.78 12.07 -30.11
C ALA A 195 11.25 13.47 -30.51
N GLY A 196 10.90 14.49 -29.72
CA GLY A 196 11.31 15.87 -29.99
C GLY A 196 12.82 16.10 -29.92
N VAL A 197 13.55 15.36 -29.11
CA VAL A 197 15.02 15.51 -28.92
C VAL A 197 15.82 14.37 -29.56
N GLY A 198 15.19 13.24 -29.84
CA GLY A 198 15.83 12.04 -30.37
C GLY A 198 16.23 11.02 -29.31
N ALA A 199 16.51 9.79 -29.76
CA ALA A 199 16.74 8.64 -28.88
C ALA A 199 17.92 8.84 -27.92
N MET A 200 19.08 9.26 -28.41
CA MET A 200 20.31 9.34 -27.60
C MET A 200 20.24 10.42 -26.50
N PRO A 201 19.83 11.68 -26.79
CA PRO A 201 19.62 12.67 -25.73
C PRO A 201 18.54 12.25 -24.72
N GLY A 202 17.45 11.64 -25.19
CA GLY A 202 16.40 11.13 -24.33
C GLY A 202 16.89 10.02 -23.39
N ILE A 203 17.68 9.07 -23.89
CA ILE A 203 18.30 8.01 -23.08
C ILE A 203 19.26 8.61 -22.05
N ALA A 204 20.06 9.61 -22.42
CA ALA A 204 20.94 10.28 -21.47
C ALA A 204 20.14 10.89 -20.31
N LEU A 205 19.02 11.55 -20.59
CA LEU A 205 18.13 12.10 -19.56
C LEU A 205 17.45 11.01 -18.71
N ILE A 206 17.02 9.89 -19.31
CA ILE A 206 16.47 8.74 -18.60
C ILE A 206 17.50 8.22 -17.57
N VAL A 207 18.76 8.07 -17.98
CA VAL A 207 19.83 7.59 -17.09
C VAL A 207 20.13 8.59 -15.98
N VAL A 208 20.31 9.88 -16.31
CA VAL A 208 20.63 10.92 -15.33
C VAL A 208 19.51 11.08 -14.30
N LEU A 209 18.26 11.20 -14.73
CA LEU A 209 17.12 11.31 -13.83
C LEU A 209 16.88 10.01 -13.05
N GLY A 210 17.19 8.85 -13.65
CA GLY A 210 17.16 7.56 -12.97
C GLY A 210 18.15 7.50 -11.80
N ILE A 211 19.38 7.96 -11.98
CA ILE A 211 20.39 8.04 -10.91
C ILE A 211 19.93 8.98 -9.78
N ILE A 212 19.34 10.13 -10.13
CA ILE A 212 18.79 11.05 -9.13
C ILE A 212 17.65 10.37 -8.36
N ASN A 213 16.77 9.62 -9.04
CA ASN A 213 15.70 8.88 -8.40
C ASN A 213 16.19 7.73 -7.50
N VAL A 214 17.33 7.10 -7.80
CA VAL A 214 17.99 6.16 -6.87
C VAL A 214 18.33 6.84 -5.55
N VAL A 215 18.83 8.07 -5.58
CA VAL A 215 19.16 8.83 -4.38
C VAL A 215 17.91 9.19 -3.59
N THR A 216 16.89 9.70 -4.26
CA THR A 216 15.66 10.17 -3.59
C THR A 216 14.78 9.03 -3.08
N ILE A 217 14.71 7.88 -3.78
CA ILE A 217 13.99 6.71 -3.27
C ILE A 217 14.70 6.11 -2.06
N THR A 218 16.03 6.11 -2.04
CA THR A 218 16.82 5.68 -0.88
C THR A 218 16.55 6.59 0.32
N ALA A 219 16.45 7.90 0.10
CA ALA A 219 16.04 8.85 1.13
C ALA A 219 14.63 8.54 1.65
N MET A 220 13.68 8.21 0.76
CA MET A 220 12.32 7.87 1.15
C MET A 220 12.25 6.56 1.95
N VAL A 221 13.03 5.54 1.59
CA VAL A 221 13.14 4.30 2.38
C VAL A 221 13.69 4.60 3.78
N GLU A 222 14.71 5.47 3.90
CA GLU A 222 15.24 5.88 5.21
C GLU A 222 14.18 6.58 6.05
N VAL A 223 13.36 7.48 5.46
CA VAL A 223 12.24 8.14 6.14
C VAL A 223 11.24 7.12 6.68
N VAL A 224 10.84 6.17 5.84
CA VAL A 224 9.87 5.12 6.21
C VAL A 224 10.42 4.23 7.32
N THR A 225 11.71 3.87 7.28
CA THR A 225 12.36 3.06 8.32
C THR A 225 12.49 3.77 9.66
N ARG A 226 12.58 5.11 9.65
CA ARG A 226 12.63 5.94 10.87
C ARG A 226 11.26 6.22 11.47
N SER A 227 10.19 6.05 10.69
CA SER A 227 8.83 6.32 11.12
C SER A 227 8.22 5.13 11.86
N GLY A 228 8.06 5.25 13.17
CA GLY A 228 7.36 4.27 13.99
C GLY A 228 5.88 4.17 13.62
N SER A 229 5.26 5.27 13.23
CA SER A 229 3.85 5.30 12.84
C SER A 229 3.55 4.52 11.54
N ILE A 230 4.51 4.42 10.60
CA ILE A 230 4.41 3.50 9.46
C ILE A 230 4.74 2.07 9.88
N ARG A 231 5.81 1.89 10.64
CA ARG A 231 6.32 0.58 11.04
C ARG A 231 5.30 -0.24 11.83
N TYR A 232 4.67 0.39 12.81
CA TYR A 232 3.76 -0.28 13.75
C TYR A 232 2.29 0.13 13.58
N GLY A 233 2.01 1.24 12.89
CA GLY A 233 0.68 1.78 12.65
C GLY A 233 0.13 1.50 11.24
N ASN A 234 -0.84 2.32 10.90
CA ASN A 234 -1.42 2.40 9.55
C ASN A 234 -1.26 3.83 8.99
N ALA A 235 -0.16 4.49 9.36
CA ALA A 235 0.06 5.86 8.93
C ALA A 235 0.34 5.93 7.42
N PHE A 236 -0.30 6.89 6.77
CA PHE A 236 -0.01 7.26 5.39
C PHE A 236 1.11 8.31 5.35
N ILE A 237 1.69 8.51 4.18
CA ILE A 237 2.76 9.50 3.99
C ILE A 237 2.35 10.90 4.44
N GLY A 238 1.09 11.29 4.28
CA GLY A 238 0.57 12.57 4.74
C GLY A 238 0.69 12.79 6.26
N THR A 239 0.50 11.75 7.06
CA THR A 239 0.66 11.76 8.52
C THR A 239 2.14 11.95 8.89
N VAL A 240 3.05 11.27 8.19
CA VAL A 240 4.50 11.42 8.40
C VAL A 240 4.98 12.82 8.03
N VAL A 241 4.46 13.37 6.92
CA VAL A 241 4.74 14.76 6.53
C VAL A 241 4.21 15.74 7.57
N ALA A 242 2.99 15.50 8.11
CA ALA A 242 2.44 16.35 9.18
C ALA A 242 3.31 16.31 10.45
N ASP A 243 3.78 15.13 10.85
CA ASP A 243 4.58 14.94 12.07
C ASP A 243 5.99 15.55 11.93
N TYR A 244 6.66 15.35 10.79
CA TYR A 244 8.03 15.82 10.59
C TYR A 244 8.13 17.26 10.08
N LEU A 245 7.29 17.64 9.12
CA LEU A 245 7.35 18.94 8.42
C LEU A 245 6.22 19.90 8.79
N GLY A 246 5.21 19.42 9.51
CA GLY A 246 4.08 20.24 9.97
C GLY A 246 2.83 20.18 9.08
N GLY A 247 1.69 20.64 9.63
CA GLY A 247 0.37 20.51 9.01
C GLY A 247 0.22 21.22 7.67
N ALA A 248 0.86 22.38 7.46
CA ALA A 248 0.83 23.09 6.17
C ALA A 248 1.43 22.24 5.03
N SER A 249 2.53 21.55 5.31
CA SER A 249 3.20 20.67 4.36
C SER A 249 2.33 19.47 4.00
N SER A 250 1.65 18.90 4.99
CA SER A 250 0.70 17.80 4.80
C SER A 250 -0.52 18.24 3.98
N ALA A 251 -1.02 19.48 4.19
CA ALA A 251 -2.12 20.02 3.39
C ALA A 251 -1.73 20.19 1.92
N ILE A 252 -0.53 20.69 1.63
CA ILE A 252 0.00 20.78 0.27
C ILE A 252 0.14 19.39 -0.35
N LEU A 253 0.75 18.45 0.38
CA LEU A 253 0.87 17.07 -0.07
C LEU A 253 -0.50 16.46 -0.43
N SER A 254 -1.50 16.67 0.43
CA SER A 254 -2.86 16.18 0.19
C SER A 254 -3.50 16.81 -1.04
N ALA A 255 -3.28 18.12 -1.26
CA ALA A 255 -3.76 18.82 -2.46
C ALA A 255 -3.10 18.26 -3.74
N VAL A 256 -1.77 18.08 -3.69
CA VAL A 256 -0.98 17.51 -4.81
C VAL A 256 -1.42 16.08 -5.11
N LEU A 257 -1.61 15.23 -4.09
CA LEU A 257 -2.10 13.86 -4.26
C LEU A 257 -3.53 13.81 -4.84
N THR A 258 -4.38 14.77 -4.47
CA THR A 258 -5.74 14.88 -5.03
C THR A 258 -5.68 15.26 -6.52
N ALA A 259 -4.88 16.28 -6.86
CA ALA A 259 -4.65 16.70 -8.25
C ALA A 259 -4.02 15.59 -9.09
N PHE A 260 -3.06 14.84 -8.52
CA PHE A 260 -2.45 13.68 -9.13
C PHE A 260 -3.45 12.57 -9.43
N SER A 261 -4.29 12.22 -8.43
CA SER A 261 -5.33 11.19 -8.62
C SER A 261 -6.34 11.59 -9.69
N PHE A 262 -6.71 12.88 -9.74
CA PHE A 262 -7.57 13.42 -10.79
C PHE A 262 -6.91 13.30 -12.18
N GLY A 263 -5.67 13.76 -12.31
CA GLY A 263 -4.94 13.74 -13.58
C GLY A 263 -4.62 12.34 -14.07
N LEU A 264 -4.23 11.42 -13.17
CA LEU A 264 -3.99 10.02 -13.55
C LEU A 264 -5.28 9.33 -14.00
N LEU A 265 -6.39 9.56 -13.30
CA LEU A 265 -7.68 9.01 -13.72
C LEU A 265 -8.10 9.55 -15.10
N LEU A 266 -7.85 10.83 -15.36
CA LEU A 266 -8.07 11.47 -16.66
C LEU A 266 -7.28 10.76 -17.77
N ILE A 267 -6.00 10.54 -17.56
CA ILE A 267 -5.11 9.85 -18.50
C ILE A 267 -5.57 8.40 -18.74
N MET A 268 -6.03 7.72 -17.70
CA MET A 268 -6.51 6.35 -17.82
C MET A 268 -7.77 6.26 -18.65
N TYR A 269 -8.71 7.19 -18.48
CA TYR A 269 -9.89 7.27 -19.35
C TYR A 269 -9.48 7.49 -20.80
N ILE A 270 -8.63 8.49 -21.08
CA ILE A 270 -8.19 8.80 -22.45
C ILE A 270 -7.40 7.62 -23.03
N GLY A 271 -6.39 7.11 -22.31
CA GLY A 271 -5.49 6.09 -22.82
C GLY A 271 -6.19 4.76 -23.12
N ILE A 272 -7.09 4.27 -22.25
CA ILE A 272 -7.82 3.02 -22.49
C ILE A 272 -8.84 3.23 -23.61
N SER A 273 -9.64 4.30 -23.54
CA SER A 273 -10.72 4.52 -24.50
C SER A 273 -10.23 4.70 -25.93
N THR A 274 -9.14 5.47 -26.12
CA THR A 274 -8.53 5.65 -27.44
C THR A 274 -7.90 4.35 -27.95
N THR A 275 -7.16 3.62 -27.11
CA THR A 275 -6.58 2.32 -27.50
C THR A 275 -7.65 1.28 -27.86
N LEU A 276 -8.77 1.25 -27.13
CA LEU A 276 -9.88 0.33 -27.45
C LEU A 276 -10.63 0.79 -28.70
N ALA A 277 -10.77 2.08 -28.94
CA ALA A 277 -11.35 2.59 -30.18
C ALA A 277 -10.51 2.22 -31.40
N ASP A 278 -9.18 2.30 -31.31
CA ASP A 278 -8.26 1.87 -32.37
C ASP A 278 -8.30 0.34 -32.63
N ALA A 279 -8.64 -0.44 -31.59
CA ALA A 279 -8.70 -1.90 -31.68
C ALA A 279 -10.10 -2.43 -32.05
N THR A 280 -11.15 -1.60 -31.99
CA THR A 280 -12.56 -2.00 -32.17
C THR A 280 -13.30 -1.01 -33.09
N VAL A 281 -14.57 -1.30 -33.37
CA VAL A 281 -15.44 -0.43 -34.16
C VAL A 281 -16.16 0.65 -33.33
N LEU A 282 -16.03 0.59 -31.98
CA LEU A 282 -16.71 1.55 -31.10
C LEU A 282 -15.85 2.81 -30.90
N PRO A 283 -16.48 4.02 -30.93
CA PRO A 283 -15.75 5.26 -30.69
C PRO A 283 -15.27 5.37 -29.23
N ALA A 284 -14.23 6.18 -29.01
CA ALA A 284 -13.61 6.37 -27.70
C ALA A 284 -14.60 6.83 -26.63
N SER A 285 -15.54 7.70 -26.96
CA SER A 285 -16.60 8.17 -26.05
C SER A 285 -17.47 7.05 -25.49
N VAL A 286 -17.83 6.07 -26.31
CA VAL A 286 -18.60 4.89 -25.84
C VAL A 286 -17.75 4.06 -24.88
N TRP A 287 -16.49 3.84 -25.19
CA TRP A 287 -15.58 3.13 -24.30
C TRP A 287 -15.41 3.88 -22.96
N MET A 288 -15.33 5.20 -22.99
CA MET A 288 -15.20 6.01 -21.77
C MET A 288 -16.38 5.83 -20.83
N ILE A 289 -17.60 5.84 -21.36
CA ILE A 289 -18.82 5.59 -20.57
C ILE A 289 -18.82 4.16 -20.01
N LEU A 290 -18.44 3.16 -20.80
CA LEU A 290 -18.36 1.77 -20.33
C LEU A 290 -17.32 1.62 -19.21
N LEU A 291 -16.15 2.25 -19.33
CA LEU A 291 -15.11 2.25 -18.30
C LEU A 291 -15.57 2.94 -17.01
N PHE A 292 -16.33 4.03 -17.13
CA PHE A 292 -16.95 4.69 -15.98
C PHE A 292 -17.92 3.75 -15.26
N LEU A 293 -18.80 3.05 -15.99
CA LEU A 293 -19.73 2.09 -15.41
C LEU A 293 -19.03 0.92 -14.72
N ILE A 294 -17.92 0.43 -15.30
CA ILE A 294 -17.08 -0.58 -14.67
C ILE A 294 -16.46 -0.02 -13.37
N GLY A 295 -15.89 1.17 -13.41
CA GLY A 295 -15.37 1.85 -12.23
C GLY A 295 -16.43 2.02 -11.13
N LEU A 296 -17.63 2.48 -11.51
CA LEU A 296 -18.77 2.63 -10.60
C LEU A 296 -19.21 1.31 -9.96
N TYR A 297 -19.19 0.21 -10.72
CA TYR A 297 -19.46 -1.13 -10.19
C TYR A 297 -18.48 -1.50 -9.07
N PHE A 298 -17.18 -1.28 -9.27
CA PHE A 298 -16.16 -1.56 -8.25
C PHE A 298 -16.25 -0.62 -7.05
N LEU A 299 -16.59 0.66 -7.25
CA LEU A 299 -16.83 1.63 -6.17
C LEU A 299 -17.95 1.19 -5.23
N THR A 300 -19.02 0.59 -5.77
CA THR A 300 -20.15 0.11 -4.94
C THR A 300 -19.81 -1.17 -4.15
N ARG A 301 -18.81 -1.93 -4.58
CA ARG A 301 -18.43 -3.22 -3.95
C ARG A 301 -17.33 -3.13 -2.89
N GLY A 302 -16.56 -2.05 -2.86
CA GLY A 302 -15.68 -1.67 -1.75
C GLY A 302 -14.57 -2.65 -1.36
N SER A 303 -13.96 -3.43 -2.28
CA SER A 303 -12.90 -4.39 -1.94
C SER A 303 -11.51 -3.84 -2.24
N LEU A 304 -10.80 -3.37 -1.19
CA LEU A 304 -9.40 -2.87 -1.28
C LEU A 304 -8.33 -3.98 -1.16
N ASN A 305 -8.66 -5.14 -0.58
CA ASN A 305 -7.65 -6.12 -0.17
C ASN A 305 -7.06 -6.99 -1.31
N ALA A 306 -7.67 -6.99 -2.49
CA ALA A 306 -7.12 -7.69 -3.66
C ALA A 306 -6.03 -6.87 -4.39
N THR A 307 -5.80 -5.64 -3.97
CA THR A 307 -5.05 -4.63 -4.73
C THR A 307 -3.55 -4.93 -4.82
N VAL A 308 -2.94 -5.41 -3.73
CA VAL A 308 -1.47 -5.63 -3.66
C VAL A 308 -1.06 -6.81 -4.53
N ALA A 309 -1.71 -7.95 -4.37
CA ALA A 309 -1.39 -9.15 -5.14
C ALA A 309 -1.66 -8.94 -6.64
N SER A 310 -2.77 -8.30 -6.99
CA SER A 310 -3.08 -7.96 -8.38
C SER A 310 -2.06 -7.01 -8.99
N THR A 311 -1.60 -6.01 -8.25
CA THR A 311 -0.56 -5.09 -8.72
C THR A 311 0.73 -5.83 -9.08
N ILE A 312 1.21 -6.74 -8.23
CA ILE A 312 2.44 -7.51 -8.47
C ILE A 312 2.30 -8.39 -9.71
N VAL A 313 1.16 -9.09 -9.84
CA VAL A 313 0.90 -9.97 -10.99
C VAL A 313 0.83 -9.18 -12.28
N ILE A 314 0.05 -8.10 -12.30
CA ILE A 314 -0.13 -7.25 -13.48
C ILE A 314 1.20 -6.60 -13.87
N THR A 315 1.98 -6.10 -12.91
CA THR A 315 3.32 -5.56 -13.18
C THR A 315 4.23 -6.61 -13.83
N THR A 316 4.25 -7.84 -13.32
CA THR A 316 5.08 -8.90 -13.89
C THR A 316 4.65 -9.25 -15.33
N ILE A 317 3.34 -9.34 -15.59
CA ILE A 317 2.81 -9.56 -16.93
C ILE A 317 3.16 -8.39 -17.85
N ASN A 318 3.02 -7.15 -17.39
CA ASN A 318 3.33 -5.96 -18.18
C ASN A 318 4.82 -5.85 -18.52
N VAL A 319 5.73 -6.22 -17.61
CA VAL A 319 7.16 -6.35 -17.93
C VAL A 319 7.36 -7.33 -19.09
N GLY A 320 6.75 -8.51 -19.01
CA GLY A 320 6.81 -9.51 -20.08
C GLY A 320 6.25 -8.98 -21.41
N LEU A 321 5.09 -8.33 -21.37
CA LEU A 321 4.48 -7.76 -22.58
C LEU A 321 5.34 -6.65 -23.18
N LEU A 322 5.93 -5.77 -22.36
CA LEU A 322 6.80 -4.70 -22.84
C LEU A 322 8.08 -5.27 -23.48
N LEU A 323 8.65 -6.34 -22.92
CA LEU A 323 9.80 -7.04 -23.53
C LEU A 323 9.42 -7.69 -24.87
N VAL A 324 8.25 -8.33 -24.98
CA VAL A 324 7.74 -8.91 -26.22
C VAL A 324 7.50 -7.81 -27.26
N LEU A 325 6.85 -6.70 -26.89
CA LEU A 325 6.65 -5.55 -27.78
C LEU A 325 7.99 -4.95 -28.24
N SER A 326 8.97 -4.85 -27.34
CA SER A 326 10.33 -4.40 -27.70
C SER A 326 11.01 -5.34 -28.68
N ALA A 327 10.90 -6.66 -28.47
CA ALA A 327 11.47 -7.66 -29.39
C ALA A 327 10.82 -7.60 -30.79
N LEU A 328 9.50 -7.42 -30.83
CA LEU A 328 8.78 -7.19 -32.10
C LEU A 328 9.22 -5.89 -32.78
N ALA A 329 9.42 -4.81 -32.02
CA ALA A 329 9.90 -3.55 -32.57
C ALA A 329 11.32 -3.67 -33.14
N PHE A 330 12.22 -4.38 -32.45
CA PHE A 330 13.58 -4.63 -32.95
C PHE A 330 13.62 -5.42 -34.27
N SER A 331 12.57 -6.17 -34.61
CA SER A 331 12.51 -6.86 -35.92
C SER A 331 12.43 -5.88 -37.11
N ARG A 332 12.11 -4.61 -36.85
CA ARG A 332 12.00 -3.54 -37.85
C ARG A 332 13.04 -2.44 -37.64
N LEU A 333 14.17 -2.75 -36.96
CA LEU A 333 15.21 -1.79 -36.62
C LEU A 333 15.81 -1.10 -37.84
N ARG A 334 15.72 0.21 -37.87
CA ARG A 334 16.38 1.13 -38.81
C ARG A 334 17.36 2.00 -38.04
N LEU A 335 18.65 1.84 -38.26
CA LEU A 335 19.69 2.57 -37.51
C LEU A 335 19.65 4.08 -37.76
N GLU A 336 19.19 4.50 -38.93
CA GLU A 336 19.04 5.92 -39.30
C GLU A 336 18.13 6.68 -38.33
N ASN A 337 17.06 6.05 -37.86
CA ASN A 337 16.13 6.64 -36.88
C ASN A 337 16.82 6.93 -35.54
N LEU A 338 17.79 6.13 -35.15
CA LEU A 338 18.53 6.28 -33.90
C LEU A 338 19.57 7.40 -33.93
N THR A 339 19.98 7.83 -35.10
CA THR A 339 20.98 8.91 -35.30
C THR A 339 20.36 10.31 -35.25
N TYR A 340 19.02 10.38 -35.28
CA TYR A 340 18.31 11.64 -35.11
C TYR A 340 18.59 12.27 -33.75
N VAL A 341 19.11 13.51 -33.79
CA VAL A 341 19.39 14.32 -32.60
C VAL A 341 18.89 15.73 -32.84
N ASN A 342 18.05 16.23 -31.96
CA ASN A 342 17.58 17.61 -31.96
C ASN A 342 17.70 18.15 -30.53
N LEU A 343 18.69 19.00 -30.31
CA LEU A 343 18.91 19.60 -28.99
C LEU A 343 18.08 20.88 -28.85
N PRO A 344 17.70 21.27 -27.61
CA PRO A 344 16.98 22.53 -27.37
C PRO A 344 17.74 23.79 -27.84
N TRP A 345 19.03 23.67 -28.07
CA TRP A 345 19.85 24.72 -28.71
C TRP A 345 20.07 24.37 -30.18
N SER A 346 19.46 25.13 -31.05
CA SER A 346 19.71 25.00 -32.49
C SER A 346 21.08 25.52 -32.89
N ALA A 347 21.52 25.17 -34.12
CA ALA A 347 22.82 25.57 -34.65
C ALA A 347 22.98 27.10 -34.81
N ASP A 348 21.87 27.83 -34.90
CA ASP A 348 21.80 29.28 -34.95
C ASP A 348 21.85 29.96 -33.57
N GLY A 349 21.97 29.18 -32.47
CA GLY A 349 21.98 29.65 -31.08
C GLY A 349 20.61 29.94 -30.51
N SER A 350 19.50 29.70 -31.24
CA SER A 350 18.15 29.82 -30.68
C SER A 350 17.86 28.67 -29.71
N PHE A 351 17.16 29.00 -28.60
CA PHE A 351 16.74 28.01 -27.61
C PHE A 351 15.26 27.67 -27.82
N THR A 352 14.97 26.38 -28.02
CA THR A 352 13.61 25.86 -28.23
C THR A 352 13.15 25.05 -27.03
N PRO A 353 12.72 25.72 -25.93
CA PRO A 353 12.46 25.08 -24.67
C PRO A 353 11.28 24.09 -24.69
N ILE A 354 10.33 24.27 -25.61
CA ILE A 354 9.14 23.43 -25.72
C ILE A 354 9.45 21.95 -25.94
N LEU A 355 10.64 21.63 -26.51
CA LEU A 355 11.11 20.25 -26.66
C LEU A 355 11.24 19.51 -25.33
N LEU A 356 11.43 20.24 -24.23
CA LEU A 356 11.53 19.68 -22.89
C LEU A 356 10.18 19.59 -22.19
N GLY A 357 9.11 20.17 -22.74
CA GLY A 357 7.83 20.41 -22.06
C GLY A 357 7.13 19.15 -21.54
N ALA A 358 7.12 18.07 -22.31
CA ALA A 358 6.60 16.79 -21.85
C ALA A 358 7.72 15.84 -21.40
N LEU A 359 8.93 15.98 -21.96
CA LEU A 359 10.02 15.03 -21.82
C LEU A 359 10.44 14.81 -20.37
N ILE A 360 10.79 15.88 -19.66
CA ILE A 360 11.27 15.77 -18.26
C ILE A 360 10.18 15.19 -17.36
N GLY A 361 8.93 15.64 -17.54
CA GLY A 361 7.81 15.15 -16.74
C GLY A 361 7.53 13.67 -16.95
N VAL A 362 7.49 13.19 -18.18
CA VAL A 362 7.30 11.77 -18.51
C VAL A 362 8.46 10.92 -17.97
N ILE A 363 9.70 11.40 -18.06
CA ILE A 363 10.84 10.68 -17.46
C ILE A 363 10.77 10.66 -15.92
N LEU A 364 10.31 11.72 -15.28
CA LEU A 364 10.10 11.69 -13.82
C LEU A 364 9.02 10.70 -13.42
N ASP A 365 7.96 10.58 -14.23
CA ASP A 365 6.82 9.72 -13.96
C ASP A 365 7.16 8.22 -14.09
N ILE A 366 8.07 7.81 -14.98
CA ILE A 366 8.53 6.40 -15.06
C ILE A 366 9.26 5.92 -13.81
N TYR A 367 9.71 6.84 -12.94
CA TYR A 367 10.37 6.54 -11.66
C TYR A 367 9.51 6.82 -10.43
N ALA A 368 8.21 6.95 -10.58
CA ALA A 368 7.24 7.40 -9.58
C ALA A 368 6.97 6.43 -8.41
N ALA A 369 7.94 5.66 -7.97
CA ALA A 369 7.78 4.64 -6.94
C ALA A 369 7.78 5.17 -5.49
N HIS A 370 8.08 6.46 -5.25
CA HIS A 370 8.29 7.01 -3.90
C HIS A 370 7.09 6.89 -2.97
N ILE A 371 5.86 7.09 -3.49
CA ILE A 371 4.63 6.95 -2.72
C ILE A 371 4.43 5.50 -2.27
N LEU A 372 4.82 4.55 -3.10
CA LEU A 372 4.65 3.12 -2.84
C LEU A 372 5.58 2.63 -1.74
N VAL A 373 6.76 3.23 -1.60
CA VAL A 373 7.65 2.97 -0.46
C VAL A 373 6.91 3.19 0.86
N ALA A 374 6.08 4.24 0.95
CA ALA A 374 5.30 4.51 2.15
C ALA A 374 4.08 3.57 2.28
N ILE A 375 3.37 3.30 1.18
CA ILE A 375 2.19 2.43 1.17
C ILE A 375 2.56 1.00 1.57
N PHE A 376 3.65 0.47 1.02
CA PHE A 376 4.13 -0.89 1.31
C PHE A 376 5.10 -0.94 2.50
N GLY A 377 5.46 0.20 3.07
CA GLY A 377 6.50 0.35 4.07
C GLY A 377 6.35 -0.59 5.27
N LYS A 378 5.13 -0.69 5.84
CA LYS A 378 4.86 -1.60 6.95
C LYS A 378 5.16 -3.06 6.58
N MET A 379 4.64 -3.51 5.45
CA MET A 379 4.81 -4.87 4.97
C MET A 379 6.27 -5.20 4.65
N LEU A 380 7.00 -4.24 4.09
CA LEU A 380 8.44 -4.36 3.80
C LEU A 380 9.27 -4.43 5.09
N LEU A 381 8.98 -3.56 6.07
CA LEU A 381 9.70 -3.50 7.34
C LEU A 381 9.37 -4.66 8.28
N GLN A 382 8.21 -5.30 8.14
CA GLN A 382 7.91 -6.55 8.85
C GLN A 382 8.81 -7.70 8.39
N ARG A 383 9.23 -7.70 7.10
CA ARG A 383 10.12 -8.71 6.51
C ARG A 383 11.60 -8.39 6.71
N ASP A 384 11.96 -7.12 6.68
CA ASP A 384 13.33 -6.64 6.96
C ASP A 384 13.28 -5.40 7.87
N PRO A 385 13.31 -5.59 9.19
CA PRO A 385 13.31 -4.48 10.14
C PRO A 385 14.51 -3.54 10.01
N THR A 386 15.62 -4.00 9.41
CA THR A 386 16.81 -3.17 9.20
C THR A 386 16.70 -2.22 8.01
N GLY A 387 15.82 -2.52 7.06
CA GLY A 387 15.62 -1.78 5.81
C GLY A 387 16.70 -2.01 4.75
N ARG A 388 17.70 -2.87 4.99
CA ARG A 388 18.82 -3.11 4.03
C ARG A 388 18.34 -3.73 2.73
N SER A 389 17.57 -4.81 2.84
CA SER A 389 17.02 -5.50 1.66
C SER A 389 16.00 -4.63 0.94
N VAL A 390 15.27 -3.79 1.67
CA VAL A 390 14.30 -2.84 1.11
C VAL A 390 15.01 -1.82 0.23
N VAL A 391 16.08 -1.17 0.73
CA VAL A 391 16.87 -0.22 -0.08
C VAL A 391 17.43 -0.91 -1.33
N ARG A 392 18.07 -2.08 -1.17
CA ARG A 392 18.64 -2.81 -2.30
C ARG A 392 17.60 -3.20 -3.34
N GLY A 393 16.43 -3.62 -2.90
CA GLY A 393 15.30 -3.97 -3.78
C GLY A 393 14.81 -2.78 -4.59
N HIS A 394 14.60 -1.63 -3.96
CA HIS A 394 14.17 -0.40 -4.66
C HIS A 394 15.25 0.10 -5.63
N VAL A 395 16.52 0.13 -5.22
CA VAL A 395 17.64 0.55 -6.10
C VAL A 395 17.75 -0.37 -7.31
N ALA A 396 17.71 -1.68 -7.09
CA ALA A 396 17.72 -2.66 -8.19
C ALA A 396 16.49 -2.51 -9.10
N GLY A 397 15.31 -2.22 -8.51
CA GLY A 397 14.07 -1.95 -9.25
C GLY A 397 14.18 -0.75 -10.16
N ILE A 398 14.70 0.40 -9.67
CA ILE A 398 14.93 1.58 -10.52
C ILE A 398 15.98 1.28 -11.60
N GLY A 399 17.07 0.59 -11.26
CA GLY A 399 18.09 0.20 -12.24
C GLY A 399 17.52 -0.67 -13.36
N PHE A 400 16.69 -1.65 -13.01
CA PHE A 400 16.02 -2.49 -14.00
C PHE A 400 14.98 -1.71 -14.81
N ALA A 401 14.18 -0.84 -14.19
CA ALA A 401 13.25 0.04 -14.89
C ALA A 401 13.99 0.95 -15.89
N MET A 402 15.13 1.52 -15.48
CA MET A 402 15.99 2.33 -16.34
C MET A 402 16.45 1.54 -17.57
N LEU A 403 16.97 0.32 -17.36
CA LEU A 403 17.40 -0.56 -18.46
C LEU A 403 16.23 -0.88 -19.39
N LEU A 404 15.08 -1.25 -18.85
CA LEU A 404 13.91 -1.62 -19.62
C LEU A 404 13.39 -0.43 -20.45
N ASN A 405 13.39 0.78 -19.89
CA ASN A 405 12.98 1.99 -20.61
C ASN A 405 13.98 2.37 -21.72
N VAL A 406 15.27 2.18 -21.49
CA VAL A 406 16.29 2.37 -22.55
C VAL A 406 16.07 1.38 -23.68
N VAL A 407 15.87 0.10 -23.38
CA VAL A 407 15.57 -0.95 -24.37
C VAL A 407 14.29 -0.60 -25.14
N TRP A 408 13.25 -0.16 -24.44
CA TRP A 408 11.98 0.24 -25.04
C TRP A 408 12.10 1.42 -25.99
N VAL A 409 12.79 2.49 -25.58
CA VAL A 409 13.04 3.67 -26.43
C VAL A 409 13.84 3.28 -27.67
N LEU A 410 14.93 2.51 -27.51
CA LEU A 410 15.73 2.04 -28.65
C LEU A 410 14.90 1.20 -29.63
N ALA A 411 14.07 0.28 -29.12
CA ALA A 411 13.24 -0.58 -29.93
C ALA A 411 12.21 0.22 -30.74
N VAL A 412 11.50 1.14 -30.09
CA VAL A 412 10.46 1.95 -30.74
C VAL A 412 11.06 2.92 -31.75
N PHE A 413 12.12 3.65 -31.38
CA PHE A 413 12.80 4.55 -32.32
C PHE A 413 13.42 3.82 -33.50
N GLY A 414 13.94 2.62 -33.25
CA GLY A 414 14.43 1.80 -34.35
C GLY A 414 13.36 1.42 -35.37
N ALA A 415 12.12 1.21 -34.91
CA ALA A 415 11.02 0.79 -35.78
C ALA A 415 10.25 1.95 -36.42
N VAL A 416 10.08 3.07 -35.72
CA VAL A 416 9.21 4.18 -36.12
C VAL A 416 10.04 5.47 -36.27
N ALA A 417 9.80 6.20 -37.34
CA ALA A 417 10.50 7.45 -37.59
C ALA A 417 10.19 8.54 -36.54
N PRO A 418 11.18 9.36 -36.13
CA PRO A 418 11.01 10.34 -35.05
C PRO A 418 9.92 11.40 -35.31
N ASP A 419 9.71 11.82 -36.52
CA ASP A 419 8.67 12.77 -36.93
C ASP A 419 7.27 12.18 -36.78
N VAL A 420 7.10 10.90 -37.10
CA VAL A 420 5.85 10.15 -36.88
C VAL A 420 5.56 10.02 -35.38
N LEU A 421 6.58 9.73 -34.57
CA LEU A 421 6.43 9.68 -33.11
C LEU A 421 6.07 11.05 -32.52
N ALA A 422 6.74 12.12 -32.95
CA ALA A 422 6.51 13.47 -32.45
C ALA A 422 5.11 14.02 -32.78
N SER A 423 4.48 13.54 -33.85
CA SER A 423 3.14 13.94 -34.25
C SER A 423 2.01 13.20 -33.50
N GLN A 424 2.33 12.18 -32.68
CA GLN A 424 1.33 11.37 -32.00
C GLN A 424 0.69 12.10 -30.80
N SER A 425 -0.64 12.14 -30.77
CA SER A 425 -1.42 12.62 -29.62
C SER A 425 -1.88 11.51 -28.68
N SER A 426 -1.93 10.25 -29.18
CA SER A 426 -2.36 9.05 -28.44
C SER A 426 -1.15 8.27 -27.89
N THR A 427 -1.21 6.96 -27.90
CA THR A 427 -0.11 6.09 -27.44
C THR A 427 0.81 5.70 -28.61
N VAL A 428 2.05 5.33 -28.29
CA VAL A 428 3.03 4.84 -29.27
C VAL A 428 2.60 3.55 -29.99
N LEU A 429 1.59 2.87 -29.49
CA LEU A 429 1.10 1.61 -30.07
C LEU A 429 0.51 1.79 -31.46
N VAL A 430 -0.08 2.95 -31.74
CA VAL A 430 -0.69 3.24 -33.06
C VAL A 430 0.36 3.22 -34.17
N PRO A 431 1.41 4.07 -34.15
CA PRO A 431 2.44 4.04 -35.20
C PRO A 431 3.23 2.72 -35.18
N LEU A 432 3.45 2.11 -34.03
CA LEU A 432 4.16 0.84 -33.93
C LEU A 432 3.35 -0.31 -34.59
N ALA A 433 2.03 -0.31 -34.44
CA ALA A 433 1.15 -1.30 -35.09
C ALA A 433 1.06 -1.07 -36.62
N ALA A 434 1.21 0.16 -37.09
CA ALA A 434 1.29 0.46 -38.52
C ALA A 434 2.56 -0.14 -39.17
N GLU A 435 3.69 -0.10 -38.47
CA GLU A 435 4.98 -0.63 -38.98
C GLU A 435 5.12 -2.16 -38.86
N ILE A 436 4.56 -2.76 -37.80
CA ILE A 436 4.81 -4.18 -37.44
C ILE A 436 3.59 -5.04 -37.79
N GLY A 437 2.37 -4.51 -37.59
CA GLY A 437 1.13 -5.22 -37.89
C GLY A 437 0.21 -5.47 -36.69
N ALA A 438 -0.85 -6.28 -36.95
CA ALA A 438 -1.94 -6.51 -36.01
C ALA A 438 -1.53 -7.12 -34.64
N GLN A 439 -0.40 -7.82 -34.60
CA GLN A 439 0.11 -8.45 -33.36
C GLN A 439 0.40 -7.39 -32.28
N VAL A 440 1.01 -6.26 -32.67
CA VAL A 440 1.27 -5.13 -31.75
C VAL A 440 -0.03 -4.51 -31.27
N ARG A 441 -1.05 -4.42 -32.13
CA ARG A 441 -2.36 -3.89 -31.74
C ARG A 441 -3.01 -4.72 -30.64
N VAL A 442 -2.99 -6.05 -30.79
CA VAL A 442 -3.57 -6.97 -29.80
C VAL A 442 -2.79 -6.99 -28.50
N LEU A 443 -1.47 -7.21 -28.57
CA LEU A 443 -0.61 -7.23 -27.37
C LEU A 443 -0.58 -5.88 -26.66
N GLY A 444 -0.57 -4.79 -27.43
CA GLY A 444 -0.64 -3.44 -26.90
C GLY A 444 -1.97 -3.14 -26.21
N ALA A 445 -3.10 -3.56 -26.78
CA ALA A 445 -4.41 -3.43 -26.12
C ALA A 445 -4.45 -4.20 -24.80
N ILE A 446 -3.94 -5.44 -24.75
CA ILE A 446 -3.81 -6.22 -23.52
C ILE A 446 -2.96 -5.49 -22.49
N PHE A 447 -1.79 -4.98 -22.92
CA PHE A 447 -0.90 -4.19 -22.05
C PHE A 447 -1.62 -2.97 -21.46
N VAL A 448 -2.34 -2.21 -22.28
CA VAL A 448 -3.09 -1.00 -21.87
C VAL A 448 -4.21 -1.37 -20.88
N ILE A 449 -5.01 -2.39 -21.19
CA ILE A 449 -6.11 -2.83 -20.31
C ILE A 449 -5.58 -3.27 -18.95
N LEU A 450 -4.50 -4.03 -18.91
CA LEU A 450 -3.91 -4.49 -17.65
C LEU A 450 -3.28 -3.35 -16.86
N SER A 451 -2.49 -2.49 -17.52
CA SER A 451 -1.78 -1.40 -16.85
C SER A 451 -2.68 -0.27 -16.40
N LEU A 452 -3.56 0.21 -17.26
CA LEU A 452 -4.45 1.33 -16.97
C LEU A 452 -5.74 0.91 -16.28
N GLY A 453 -6.27 -0.29 -16.58
CA GLY A 453 -7.53 -0.76 -16.03
C GLY A 453 -7.50 -0.94 -14.51
N LEU A 454 -6.41 -1.50 -13.96
CA LEU A 454 -6.21 -1.58 -12.52
C LEU A 454 -6.11 -0.17 -11.89
N GLY A 455 -5.33 0.71 -12.52
CA GLY A 455 -5.18 2.08 -12.07
C GLY A 455 -6.50 2.86 -12.10
N LEU A 456 -7.31 2.68 -13.14
CA LEU A 456 -8.64 3.31 -13.25
C LEU A 456 -9.51 2.97 -12.04
N ILE A 457 -9.55 1.72 -11.62
CA ILE A 457 -10.31 1.28 -10.44
C ILE A 457 -9.72 1.90 -9.16
N GLN A 458 -8.39 1.85 -9.00
CA GLN A 458 -7.70 2.35 -7.81
C GLN A 458 -7.83 3.86 -7.63
N PHE A 459 -7.60 4.65 -8.69
CA PHE A 459 -7.68 6.11 -8.62
C PHE A 459 -9.12 6.62 -8.58
N SER A 460 -10.08 5.91 -9.19
CA SER A 460 -11.50 6.19 -8.97
C SER A 460 -11.88 6.04 -7.50
N LEU A 461 -11.44 4.94 -6.87
CA LEU A 461 -11.69 4.67 -5.46
C LEU A 461 -10.96 5.66 -4.54
N ALA A 462 -9.72 6.00 -4.84
CA ALA A 462 -8.94 6.97 -4.09
C ALA A 462 -9.61 8.35 -4.13
N LEU A 463 -10.00 8.83 -5.30
CA LEU A 463 -10.64 10.13 -5.49
C LEU A 463 -12.03 10.19 -4.81
N PHE A 464 -12.80 9.11 -4.93
CA PHE A 464 -14.10 8.97 -4.26
C PHE A 464 -13.94 9.01 -2.72
N ASN A 465 -12.98 8.26 -2.16
CA ASN A 465 -12.75 8.23 -0.71
C ASN A 465 -12.24 9.57 -0.17
N LEU A 466 -11.34 10.25 -0.89
CA LEU A 466 -10.88 11.60 -0.53
C LEU A 466 -12.04 12.61 -0.49
N ALA A 467 -12.94 12.53 -1.47
CA ALA A 467 -14.14 13.37 -1.50
C ALA A 467 -15.10 13.03 -0.35
N ARG A 468 -15.34 11.74 -0.10
CA ARG A 468 -16.21 11.25 0.97
C ARG A 468 -15.73 11.67 2.35
N GLU A 469 -14.43 11.62 2.60
CA GLU A 469 -13.85 12.06 3.87
C GLU A 469 -14.07 13.55 4.11
N ARG A 470 -13.78 14.38 3.12
CA ARG A 470 -13.95 15.84 3.22
C ARG A 470 -15.41 16.27 3.33
N ILE A 471 -16.32 15.60 2.63
CA ILE A 471 -17.75 15.87 2.65
C ILE A 471 -18.34 15.45 3.99
N GLY A 472 -17.97 14.26 4.52
CA GLY A 472 -18.43 13.77 5.81
C GLY A 472 -18.08 14.69 6.98
N GLN A 473 -16.99 15.46 6.88
CA GLN A 473 -16.56 16.42 7.90
C GLN A 473 -17.29 17.76 7.83
N ARG A 474 -17.82 18.15 6.66
CA ARG A 474 -18.35 19.52 6.44
C ARG A 474 -19.86 19.59 6.21
N PHE A 475 -20.49 18.54 5.74
CA PHE A 475 -21.89 18.54 5.33
C PHE A 475 -22.68 17.42 6.00
N SER A 476 -23.56 17.79 6.92
CA SER A 476 -24.58 16.90 7.52
C SER A 476 -25.81 16.70 6.63
N TRP A 477 -25.89 17.41 5.50
CA TRP A 477 -27.05 17.42 4.62
C TRP A 477 -27.09 16.20 3.69
N GLY A 478 -28.27 15.58 3.59
CA GLY A 478 -28.60 14.52 2.65
C GLY A 478 -28.43 13.11 3.24
N GLY A 479 -29.42 12.26 2.96
CA GLY A 479 -29.36 10.84 3.27
C GLY A 479 -28.14 10.14 2.63
N SER A 480 -27.96 8.85 2.90
CA SER A 480 -26.82 8.05 2.39
C SER A 480 -26.61 8.16 0.87
N ARG A 481 -27.69 8.30 0.10
CA ARG A 481 -27.64 8.47 -1.38
C ARG A 481 -27.06 9.82 -1.80
N GLY A 482 -27.46 10.91 -1.14
CA GLY A 482 -26.95 12.25 -1.45
C GLY A 482 -25.44 12.36 -1.17
N ARG A 483 -24.97 11.81 -0.06
CA ARG A 483 -23.55 11.76 0.28
C ARG A 483 -22.75 10.90 -0.72
N PHE A 484 -23.31 9.79 -1.18
CA PHE A 484 -22.68 8.96 -2.22
C PHE A 484 -22.51 9.72 -3.53
N LEU A 485 -23.58 10.36 -4.04
CA LEU A 485 -23.55 11.13 -5.28
C LEU A 485 -22.58 12.33 -5.19
N LEU A 486 -22.56 13.03 -4.05
CA LEU A 486 -21.63 14.12 -3.84
C LEU A 486 -20.17 13.63 -3.79
N SER A 487 -19.93 12.46 -3.20
CA SER A 487 -18.59 11.85 -3.20
C SER A 487 -18.16 11.35 -4.58
N LEU A 488 -19.11 11.03 -5.46
CA LEU A 488 -18.86 10.60 -6.83
C LEU A 488 -18.58 11.80 -7.78
N SER A 489 -18.94 13.02 -7.38
CA SER A 489 -18.84 14.21 -8.25
C SER A 489 -17.44 14.46 -8.82
N PRO A 490 -16.30 14.24 -8.11
CA PRO A 490 -14.99 14.42 -8.71
C PRO A 490 -14.69 13.38 -9.80
N VAL A 491 -15.17 12.14 -9.64
CA VAL A 491 -14.98 11.09 -10.64
C VAL A 491 -15.78 11.40 -11.90
N ILE A 492 -17.02 11.90 -11.74
CA ILE A 492 -17.84 12.42 -12.84
C ILE A 492 -17.16 13.62 -13.52
N GLY A 493 -16.58 14.52 -12.73
CA GLY A 493 -15.82 15.66 -13.24
C GLY A 493 -14.66 15.23 -14.13
N VAL A 494 -13.90 14.20 -13.73
CA VAL A 494 -12.83 13.62 -14.57
C VAL A 494 -13.40 13.08 -15.88
N LEU A 495 -14.49 12.30 -15.82
CA LEU A 495 -15.13 11.76 -17.02
C LEU A 495 -15.53 12.86 -18.00
N LEU A 496 -16.19 13.93 -17.52
CA LEU A 496 -16.61 15.04 -18.36
C LEU A 496 -15.43 15.78 -19.00
N VAL A 497 -14.35 15.99 -18.26
CA VAL A 497 -13.13 16.60 -18.78
C VAL A 497 -12.47 15.69 -19.81
N ALA A 498 -12.37 14.37 -19.54
CA ALA A 498 -11.81 13.41 -20.49
C ALA A 498 -12.59 13.37 -21.79
N GLU A 499 -13.93 13.32 -21.70
CA GLU A 499 -14.81 13.33 -22.85
C GLU A 499 -14.66 14.61 -23.67
N TRP A 500 -14.66 15.77 -23.00
CA TRP A 500 -14.43 17.06 -23.66
C TRP A 500 -13.08 17.10 -24.39
N MET A 501 -12.01 16.61 -23.76
CA MET A 501 -10.67 16.58 -24.36
C MET A 501 -10.61 15.68 -25.60
N VAL A 502 -11.26 14.53 -25.58
CA VAL A 502 -11.29 13.59 -26.72
C VAL A 502 -12.14 14.17 -27.84
N LEU A 503 -13.32 14.76 -27.55
CA LEU A 503 -14.19 15.36 -28.56
C LEU A 503 -13.57 16.58 -29.24
N THR A 504 -12.79 17.37 -28.49
CA THR A 504 -12.14 18.58 -29.05
C THR A 504 -10.76 18.29 -29.66
N GLY A 505 -10.24 17.07 -29.50
CA GLY A 505 -8.89 16.72 -29.97
C GLY A 505 -7.75 17.47 -29.24
N THR A 506 -8.06 18.08 -28.07
CA THR A 506 -7.08 18.85 -27.29
C THR A 506 -6.26 17.98 -26.34
N GLY A 507 -6.57 16.69 -26.19
CA GLY A 507 -5.94 15.76 -25.28
C GLY A 507 -4.68 15.13 -25.86
N SER A 508 -3.49 15.62 -25.50
CA SER A 508 -2.25 14.88 -25.73
C SER A 508 -1.93 13.97 -24.53
N PHE A 509 -1.89 12.67 -24.76
CA PHE A 509 -1.57 11.69 -23.73
C PHE A 509 -0.20 11.94 -23.08
N ALA A 510 0.86 12.14 -23.88
CA ALA A 510 2.19 12.47 -23.39
C ALA A 510 2.26 13.88 -22.77
N GLY A 511 1.50 14.84 -23.29
CA GLY A 511 1.47 16.21 -22.74
C GLY A 511 0.86 16.27 -21.34
N ILE A 512 -0.25 15.54 -21.09
CA ILE A 512 -0.89 15.48 -19.76
C ILE A 512 0.05 14.77 -18.77
N LEU A 513 0.64 13.63 -19.15
CA LEU A 513 1.63 12.92 -18.32
C LEU A 513 2.84 13.81 -18.03
N GLY A 514 3.36 14.52 -19.03
CA GLY A 514 4.47 15.43 -18.86
C GLY A 514 4.15 16.55 -17.86
N PHE A 515 2.97 17.16 -17.96
CA PHE A 515 2.52 18.19 -17.02
C PHE A 515 2.41 17.63 -15.59
N LEU A 516 1.74 16.48 -15.40
CA LEU A 516 1.61 15.83 -14.09
C LEU A 516 2.97 15.41 -13.54
N GLY A 517 3.83 14.86 -14.38
CA GLY A 517 5.17 14.45 -13.99
C GLY A 517 5.99 15.61 -13.44
N VAL A 518 6.00 16.77 -14.11
CA VAL A 518 6.68 17.96 -13.60
C VAL A 518 6.04 18.45 -12.31
N MET A 519 4.72 18.61 -12.27
CA MET A 519 4.01 19.21 -11.13
C MET A 519 4.07 18.32 -9.89
N VAL A 520 3.84 17.04 -10.05
CA VAL A 520 3.69 16.11 -8.92
C VAL A 520 5.02 15.49 -8.52
N HIS A 521 5.77 14.95 -9.49
CA HIS A 521 6.98 14.21 -9.16
C HIS A 521 8.15 15.12 -8.77
N SER A 522 8.18 16.38 -9.19
CA SER A 522 9.12 17.33 -8.60
C SER A 522 8.94 17.46 -7.09
N LEU A 523 7.71 17.36 -6.60
CA LEU A 523 7.41 17.39 -5.17
C LEU A 523 7.61 16.02 -4.52
N MET A 524 6.97 14.97 -5.06
CA MET A 524 6.89 13.64 -4.45
C MET A 524 8.17 12.83 -4.56
N SER A 525 8.88 12.94 -5.69
CA SER A 525 10.10 12.19 -5.94
C SER A 525 11.35 13.01 -5.69
N GLY A 526 11.23 14.34 -5.58
CA GLY A 526 12.34 15.26 -5.37
C GLY A 526 12.31 15.98 -4.02
N ILE A 527 11.48 17.02 -3.90
CA ILE A 527 11.52 17.97 -2.79
C ILE A 527 11.15 17.31 -1.44
N PHE A 528 10.01 16.61 -1.35
CA PHE A 528 9.59 16.00 -0.10
C PHE A 528 10.54 14.93 0.42
N PRO A 529 11.07 13.97 -0.37
CA PRO A 529 12.02 12.98 0.12
C PRO A 529 13.26 13.59 0.78
N VAL A 530 13.83 14.64 0.21
CA VAL A 530 15.04 15.27 0.78
C VAL A 530 14.75 16.10 2.01
N LEU A 531 13.61 16.80 2.08
CA LEU A 531 13.19 17.51 3.29
C LEU A 531 12.84 16.54 4.42
N LEU A 532 12.14 15.45 4.09
CA LEU A 532 11.76 14.43 5.05
C LEU A 532 12.96 13.68 5.62
N VAL A 533 13.97 13.33 4.80
CA VAL A 533 15.16 12.65 5.33
C VAL A 533 15.93 13.52 6.32
N VAL A 534 16.03 14.83 6.05
CA VAL A 534 16.66 15.77 6.99
C VAL A 534 15.87 15.86 8.30
N ALA A 535 14.54 16.00 8.21
CA ALA A 535 13.67 16.09 9.38
C ALA A 535 13.64 14.77 10.17
N SER A 536 13.51 13.62 9.48
CA SER A 536 13.44 12.31 10.13
C SER A 536 14.74 11.90 10.82
N ARG A 537 15.90 12.38 10.35
CA ARG A 537 17.18 12.17 11.03
C ARG A 537 17.28 12.87 12.37
N ARG A 538 16.45 13.88 12.61
CA ARG A 538 16.40 14.63 13.87
C ARG A 538 15.17 14.32 14.73
N LYS A 539 14.12 13.78 14.10
CA LYS A 539 12.81 13.57 14.75
C LYS A 539 12.34 12.12 14.74
N GLY A 540 13.06 11.23 14.06
CA GLY A 540 12.62 9.82 13.85
C GLY A 540 12.54 9.05 15.15
N GLU A 541 11.50 8.22 15.25
CA GLU A 541 11.21 7.38 16.40
C GLU A 541 12.09 6.13 16.42
N VAL A 542 12.48 5.64 15.25
CA VAL A 542 13.22 4.39 15.09
C VAL A 542 14.58 4.66 14.45
N VAL A 543 15.62 4.02 14.99
CA VAL A 543 16.97 4.08 14.41
C VAL A 543 17.09 2.99 13.35
N PRO A 544 17.29 3.36 12.07
CA PRO A 544 17.37 2.38 11.00
C PRO A 544 18.68 1.59 11.06
N GLY A 545 18.65 0.34 10.59
CA GLY A 545 19.87 -0.48 10.49
C GLY A 545 20.84 -0.02 9.39
N VAL A 546 20.37 0.85 8.47
CA VAL A 546 21.19 1.48 7.42
C VAL A 546 20.86 2.96 7.32
N SER A 547 21.89 3.76 7.33
CA SER A 547 21.81 5.20 7.08
C SER A 547 23.00 5.62 6.20
N TYR A 548 22.69 6.21 5.05
CA TYR A 548 23.72 6.68 4.13
C TYR A 548 24.10 8.12 4.43
N ARG A 549 25.29 8.37 4.91
CA ARG A 549 25.77 9.72 5.30
C ARG A 549 25.58 10.74 4.20
N ALA A 550 25.84 10.36 2.95
CA ALA A 550 25.70 11.21 1.76
C ALA A 550 24.30 11.81 1.61
N LEU A 551 23.24 11.06 1.94
CA LEU A 551 21.85 11.55 1.82
C LEU A 551 21.51 12.72 2.76
N GLY A 552 22.28 12.94 3.80
CA GLY A 552 22.13 14.10 4.71
C GLY A 552 23.12 15.22 4.47
N HIS A 553 23.98 15.06 3.47
CA HIS A 553 24.97 16.09 3.16
C HIS A 553 24.27 17.34 2.57
N PRO A 554 24.54 18.55 3.08
CA PRO A 554 23.85 19.77 2.65
C PRO A 554 23.89 20.01 1.13
N LEU A 555 25.02 19.69 0.48
CA LEU A 555 25.16 19.81 -0.97
C LEU A 555 24.26 18.85 -1.74
N VAL A 556 24.08 17.60 -1.27
CA VAL A 556 23.19 16.63 -1.89
C VAL A 556 21.74 17.04 -1.71
N VAL A 557 21.35 17.35 -0.49
CA VAL A 557 19.99 17.79 -0.15
C VAL A 557 19.65 19.09 -0.88
N GLY A 558 20.52 20.09 -0.79
CA GLY A 558 20.33 21.39 -1.44
C GLY A 558 20.35 21.27 -2.96
N GLY A 559 21.26 20.49 -3.52
CA GLY A 559 21.36 20.26 -4.96
C GLY A 559 20.10 19.60 -5.53
N ILE A 560 19.58 18.53 -4.89
CA ILE A 560 18.35 17.87 -5.34
C ILE A 560 17.14 18.80 -5.14
N TYR A 561 17.05 19.49 -4.00
CA TYR A 561 15.97 20.45 -3.77
C TYR A 561 15.95 21.54 -4.83
N LEU A 562 17.10 22.16 -5.13
CA LEU A 562 17.22 23.20 -6.15
C LEU A 562 16.95 22.66 -7.55
N LEU A 563 17.41 21.46 -7.88
CA LEU A 563 17.14 20.83 -9.18
C LEU A 563 15.63 20.70 -9.44
N PHE A 564 14.89 20.15 -8.49
CA PHE A 564 13.46 19.95 -8.66
C PHE A 564 12.65 21.25 -8.55
N LEU A 565 13.08 22.17 -7.71
CA LEU A 565 12.50 23.52 -7.67
C LEU A 565 12.74 24.28 -8.98
N SER A 566 13.96 24.22 -9.50
CA SER A 566 14.29 24.82 -10.80
C SER A 566 13.50 24.17 -11.93
N ASN A 567 13.29 22.85 -11.88
CA ASN A 567 12.44 22.16 -12.85
C ASN A 567 11.02 22.75 -12.90
N LEU A 568 10.38 22.96 -11.72
CA LEU A 568 9.06 23.61 -11.63
C LEU A 568 9.07 25.04 -12.18
N LEU A 569 10.04 25.84 -11.75
CA LEU A 569 10.11 27.26 -12.14
C LEU A 569 10.45 27.44 -13.62
N LEU A 570 11.41 26.66 -14.16
CA LEU A 570 11.77 26.73 -15.58
C LEU A 570 10.61 26.30 -16.49
N HIS A 571 9.86 25.27 -16.11
CA HIS A 571 8.65 24.90 -16.85
C HIS A 571 7.61 26.03 -16.82
N GLY A 572 7.40 26.64 -15.65
CA GLY A 572 6.43 27.74 -15.50
C GLY A 572 6.84 29.04 -16.18
N VAL A 573 8.13 29.36 -16.25
CA VAL A 573 8.60 30.65 -16.80
C VAL A 573 9.00 30.53 -18.28
N VAL A 574 9.66 29.42 -18.67
CA VAL A 574 10.38 29.32 -19.96
C VAL A 574 9.79 28.22 -20.86
N ILE A 575 9.51 27.02 -20.32
CA ILE A 575 9.29 25.81 -21.14
C ILE A 575 7.85 25.72 -21.65
N TRP A 576 6.86 25.92 -20.78
CA TRP A 576 5.47 25.82 -21.18
C TRP A 576 4.96 27.11 -21.83
N ASP A 577 4.18 26.96 -22.91
CA ASP A 577 3.55 28.09 -23.59
C ASP A 577 2.14 28.38 -23.06
N HIS A 578 1.42 27.35 -22.58
CA HIS A 578 0.05 27.51 -22.13
C HIS A 578 -0.03 28.26 -20.78
N PRO A 579 -0.81 29.38 -20.68
CA PRO A 579 -0.79 30.26 -19.52
C PRO A 579 -1.18 29.58 -18.21
N LEU A 580 -2.11 28.60 -18.21
CA LEU A 580 -2.49 27.85 -17.01
C LEU A 580 -1.36 26.91 -16.51
N GLN A 581 -0.63 26.30 -17.43
CA GLN A 581 0.52 25.46 -17.09
C GLN A 581 1.64 26.31 -16.50
N ARG A 582 1.94 27.44 -17.12
CA ARG A 582 2.91 28.43 -16.64
C ARG A 582 2.58 28.90 -15.22
N ALA A 583 1.33 29.37 -15.02
CA ALA A 583 0.86 29.82 -13.72
C ALA A 583 0.97 28.68 -12.67
N GLY A 584 0.57 27.47 -13.02
CA GLY A 584 0.68 26.30 -12.16
C GLY A 584 2.11 26.03 -11.70
N GLY A 585 3.08 26.00 -12.64
CA GLY A 585 4.50 25.77 -12.33
C GLY A 585 5.08 26.84 -11.40
N VAL A 586 4.87 28.13 -11.76
CA VAL A 586 5.36 29.27 -10.97
C VAL A 586 4.73 29.27 -9.57
N LEU A 587 3.39 29.17 -9.48
CA LEU A 587 2.70 29.21 -8.18
C LEU A 587 3.13 28.04 -7.28
N THR A 588 3.27 26.83 -7.84
CA THR A 588 3.73 25.67 -7.07
C THR A 588 5.17 25.84 -6.60
N GLY A 589 6.06 26.32 -7.46
CA GLY A 589 7.45 26.62 -7.10
C GLY A 589 7.54 27.66 -5.98
N LEU A 590 6.85 28.80 -6.12
CA LEU A 590 6.83 29.85 -5.11
C LEU A 590 6.21 29.38 -3.80
N LEU A 591 5.12 28.62 -3.86
CA LEU A 591 4.48 28.02 -2.69
C LEU A 591 5.45 27.10 -1.95
N MET A 592 6.22 26.27 -2.67
CA MET A 592 7.22 25.40 -2.04
C MET A 592 8.34 26.15 -1.37
N VAL A 593 8.82 27.25 -1.95
CA VAL A 593 9.79 28.15 -1.31
C VAL A 593 9.20 28.73 -0.02
N ALA A 594 8.00 29.32 -0.09
CA ALA A 594 7.34 29.92 1.06
C ALA A 594 7.13 28.92 2.21
N VAL A 595 6.68 27.70 1.87
CA VAL A 595 6.46 26.64 2.87
C VAL A 595 7.78 26.13 3.44
N THR A 596 8.82 25.98 2.62
CA THR A 596 10.15 25.58 3.12
C THR A 596 10.71 26.63 4.09
N VAL A 597 10.56 27.91 3.79
CA VAL A 597 10.93 28.99 4.72
C VAL A 597 10.09 28.93 6.00
N ALA A 598 8.80 28.67 5.88
CA ALA A 598 7.93 28.49 7.05
C ALA A 598 8.31 27.27 7.90
N MET A 599 8.69 26.15 7.27
CA MET A 599 9.22 24.96 7.97
C MET A 599 10.48 25.31 8.77
N ILE A 600 11.43 25.98 8.15
CA ILE A 600 12.68 26.41 8.81
C ILE A 600 12.37 27.32 10.01
N ARG A 601 11.53 28.32 9.82
CA ARG A 601 11.14 29.27 10.89
C ARG A 601 10.41 28.59 12.05
N ARG A 602 9.61 27.56 11.77
CA ARG A 602 8.86 26.80 12.77
C ARG A 602 9.67 25.68 13.44
N GLY A 603 10.94 25.50 13.06
CA GLY A 603 11.82 24.47 13.64
C GLY A 603 11.52 23.05 13.18
N ALA A 604 10.96 22.88 11.97
CA ALA A 604 10.66 21.54 11.43
C ALA A 604 11.92 20.63 11.37
N PHE A 605 13.10 21.23 11.25
CA PHE A 605 14.39 20.54 11.22
C PHE A 605 15.12 20.59 12.59
N GLY A 606 14.41 20.95 13.66
CA GLY A 606 14.96 20.93 15.02
C GLY A 606 15.03 19.51 15.60
N PRO A 607 15.91 19.28 16.59
CA PRO A 607 16.01 17.99 17.26
C PRO A 607 14.78 17.70 18.11
N ARG A 608 14.37 16.43 18.16
CA ARG A 608 13.27 15.90 18.98
C ARG A 608 13.79 14.80 19.89
N VAL A 609 13.28 14.75 21.11
CA VAL A 609 13.39 13.57 21.98
C VAL A 609 12.13 12.74 21.79
N VAL A 610 12.29 11.45 21.63
CA VAL A 610 11.19 10.50 21.55
C VAL A 610 11.35 9.48 22.66
N VAL A 611 10.31 9.30 23.46
CA VAL A 611 10.20 8.26 24.47
C VAL A 611 9.10 7.30 24.03
N GLU A 612 9.48 6.08 23.69
CA GLU A 612 8.59 4.99 23.27
C GLU A 612 8.45 4.01 24.44
N LEU A 613 7.22 3.80 24.89
CA LEU A 613 6.85 2.69 25.78
C LEU A 613 6.05 1.68 24.96
N ARG A 614 6.62 0.51 24.75
CA ARG A 614 6.05 -0.53 23.92
C ARG A 614 5.83 -1.82 24.69
N GLN A 615 4.66 -2.43 24.55
CA GLN A 615 4.35 -3.74 25.06
C GLN A 615 4.05 -4.69 23.90
N ASP A 616 4.78 -5.78 23.80
CA ASP A 616 4.51 -6.83 22.81
C ASP A 616 3.49 -7.82 23.40
N ARG A 617 2.32 -7.97 22.76
CA ARG A 617 1.29 -8.94 23.14
C ARG A 617 1.62 -10.36 22.65
N ARG A 618 2.86 -10.79 22.82
CA ARG A 618 3.27 -12.19 22.63
C ARG A 618 3.14 -12.93 23.95
N PRO A 619 3.15 -14.28 23.96
CA PRO A 619 3.12 -15.04 25.20
C PRO A 619 4.18 -14.60 26.23
N ASP A 620 5.29 -14.06 25.75
CA ASP A 620 6.42 -13.60 26.57
C ASP A 620 6.17 -12.22 27.23
N GLY A 621 5.10 -11.50 26.82
CA GLY A 621 4.60 -10.26 27.46
C GLY A 621 5.62 -9.13 27.63
N ARG A 622 6.71 -9.10 26.84
CA ARG A 622 7.84 -8.19 27.05
C ARG A 622 7.46 -6.75 26.80
N SER A 623 7.90 -5.91 27.70
CA SER A 623 7.76 -4.47 27.61
C SER A 623 9.11 -3.80 27.36
N PHE A 624 9.12 -2.78 26.53
CA PHE A 624 10.35 -2.09 26.15
C PHE A 624 10.17 -0.58 26.32
N LEU A 625 11.20 0.05 26.85
CA LEU A 625 11.37 1.48 26.85
C LEU A 625 12.50 1.83 25.87
N ALA A 626 12.24 2.70 24.91
CA ALA A 626 13.26 3.19 24.00
C ALA A 626 13.29 4.72 24.00
N ILE A 627 14.49 5.29 24.08
CA ILE A 627 14.69 6.75 24.12
C ILE A 627 15.60 7.12 22.96
N THR A 628 15.14 8.03 22.12
CA THR A 628 15.95 8.60 21.04
C THR A 628 16.00 10.11 21.16
N ALA A 629 17.16 10.69 20.93
CA ALA A 629 17.34 12.12 20.81
C ALA A 629 18.12 12.44 19.53
N ASP A 630 17.66 13.44 18.79
CA ASP A 630 18.23 13.80 17.48
C ASP A 630 18.32 12.58 16.53
N GLY A 631 17.29 11.72 16.57
CA GLY A 631 17.17 10.49 15.74
C GLY A 631 18.24 9.42 16.02
N ARG A 632 18.88 9.45 17.18
CA ARG A 632 19.89 8.48 17.66
C ARG A 632 19.48 7.92 19.02
N PRO A 633 19.90 6.70 19.37
CA PRO A 633 19.69 6.22 20.71
C PRO A 633 20.34 7.18 21.72
N ALA A 634 19.59 7.57 22.75
CA ALA A 634 20.06 8.48 23.78
C ALA A 634 19.89 7.83 25.15
N ALA A 635 20.98 7.65 25.88
CA ALA A 635 20.92 7.16 27.24
C ALA A 635 20.27 8.23 28.15
N ALA A 636 19.29 7.80 28.94
CA ALA A 636 18.65 8.61 29.98
C ALA A 636 18.71 7.89 31.30
N GLU A 637 18.62 8.62 32.39
CA GLU A 637 18.42 8.04 33.72
C GLU A 637 16.97 7.65 33.85
N VAL A 638 16.73 6.35 34.04
CA VAL A 638 15.40 5.76 34.19
C VAL A 638 15.28 5.20 35.59
N ARG A 639 14.24 5.58 36.33
CA ARG A 639 13.87 5.05 37.63
C ARG A 639 12.58 4.29 37.51
N LEU A 640 12.63 3.02 37.84
CA LEU A 640 11.48 2.15 37.83
C LEU A 640 10.99 1.96 39.27
N ASN A 641 9.73 2.25 39.50
CA ASN A 641 9.04 1.93 40.75
C ASN A 641 8.14 0.72 40.51
N ASP A 642 8.52 -0.41 41.05
CA ASP A 642 7.72 -1.64 41.03
C ASP A 642 7.29 -2.07 42.44
N ALA A 643 6.65 -3.24 42.58
CA ALA A 643 6.24 -3.77 43.85
C ALA A 643 7.44 -4.16 44.74
N ASP A 644 8.60 -4.42 44.15
CA ASP A 644 9.82 -4.89 44.84
C ASP A 644 10.74 -3.73 45.27
N GLY A 645 10.45 -2.49 44.83
CA GLY A 645 11.19 -1.29 45.18
C GLY A 645 11.60 -0.41 44.00
N GLU A 646 12.54 0.54 44.25
CA GLU A 646 13.07 1.45 43.24
C GLU A 646 14.32 0.85 42.59
N ARG A 647 14.31 0.80 41.25
CA ARG A 647 15.49 0.41 40.44
C ARG A 647 15.92 1.58 39.56
N ARG A 648 17.22 1.86 39.54
CA ARG A 648 17.79 2.90 38.69
C ARG A 648 18.63 2.26 37.59
N MET A 649 18.44 2.75 36.36
CA MET A 649 19.22 2.33 35.22
C MET A 649 19.56 3.52 34.31
N GLN A 650 20.66 3.43 33.59
CA GLN A 650 21.01 4.38 32.56
C GLN A 650 21.05 3.64 31.22
N SER A 651 20.07 3.90 30.38
CA SER A 651 19.96 3.16 29.11
C SER A 651 19.24 3.96 28.04
N ALA A 652 19.53 3.66 26.79
CA ALA A 652 18.79 4.17 25.64
C ALA A 652 17.66 3.22 25.22
N THR A 653 17.79 1.94 25.56
CA THR A 653 16.76 0.94 25.31
C THR A 653 16.82 -0.08 26.43
N SER A 654 15.70 -0.29 27.11
CA SER A 654 15.59 -1.19 28.26
C SER A 654 14.40 -2.11 28.09
N GLU A 655 14.60 -3.39 28.39
CA GLU A 655 13.49 -4.31 28.67
C GLU A 655 12.96 -4.01 30.07
N LEU A 656 11.66 -3.78 30.16
CA LEU A 656 10.98 -3.47 31.42
C LEU A 656 10.40 -4.75 32.01
N PRO A 657 10.19 -4.80 33.34
CA PRO A 657 9.33 -5.78 33.95
C PRO A 657 7.92 -5.75 33.36
N GLU A 658 7.12 -6.74 33.70
CA GLU A 658 5.72 -6.76 33.25
C GLU A 658 5.03 -5.46 33.66
N LEU A 659 4.39 -4.77 32.70
CA LEU A 659 3.77 -3.46 32.96
C LEU A 659 2.72 -3.49 34.08
N ALA A 660 2.09 -4.65 34.29
CA ALA A 660 1.14 -4.83 35.37
C ALA A 660 1.77 -4.71 36.78
N THR A 661 3.08 -4.91 36.92
CA THR A 661 3.81 -4.82 38.20
C THR A 661 4.44 -3.43 38.39
N LEU A 662 4.55 -2.63 37.33
CA LEU A 662 5.10 -1.28 37.38
C LEU A 662 4.06 -0.27 37.87
N ARG A 663 4.43 0.52 38.89
CA ARG A 663 3.62 1.64 39.41
C ARG A 663 3.92 2.93 38.62
N SER A 664 5.20 3.24 38.46
CA SER A 664 5.63 4.41 37.68
C SER A 664 7.03 4.21 37.06
N VAL A 665 7.26 4.93 35.99
CA VAL A 665 8.57 5.03 35.33
C VAL A 665 8.92 6.50 35.25
N GLU A 666 9.97 6.91 35.97
CA GLU A 666 10.52 8.24 35.90
C GLU A 666 11.70 8.28 34.95
N ILE A 667 11.73 9.26 34.06
CA ILE A 667 12.77 9.41 33.05
C ILE A 667 13.31 10.83 33.10
N VAL A 668 14.58 10.97 33.39
CA VAL A 668 15.28 12.26 33.25
C VAL A 668 15.73 12.33 31.78
N LEU A 669 15.15 13.27 31.03
CA LEU A 669 15.46 13.41 29.62
C LEU A 669 16.92 13.83 29.43
N PRO A 670 17.60 13.35 28.38
CA PRO A 670 18.98 13.71 28.12
C PRO A 670 19.08 15.23 27.92
N ALA A 671 20.00 15.88 28.66
CA ALA A 671 20.28 17.28 28.51
C ALA A 671 20.70 17.60 27.08
N GLY A 672 20.02 18.57 26.44
CA GLY A 672 20.30 18.90 25.05
C GLY A 672 19.35 19.97 24.51
N ARG A 673 19.62 20.41 23.30
CA ARG A 673 18.84 21.44 22.61
C ARG A 673 17.52 20.94 22.00
N ALA A 674 16.94 19.83 22.51
CA ALA A 674 15.67 19.34 22.02
C ALA A 674 14.54 20.33 22.30
N ARG A 675 13.83 20.72 21.26
CA ARG A 675 12.69 21.65 21.36
C ARG A 675 11.34 20.94 21.37
N GLU A 676 11.33 19.65 21.08
CA GLU A 676 10.13 18.84 21.01
C GLU A 676 10.35 17.51 21.75
N LEU A 677 9.33 17.10 22.50
CA LEU A 677 9.23 15.78 23.12
C LEU A 677 8.05 15.04 22.49
N LYS A 678 8.28 13.84 21.98
CA LYS A 678 7.24 12.92 21.56
C LYS A 678 7.16 11.77 22.54
N LEU A 679 5.99 11.60 23.14
CA LEU A 679 5.67 10.45 23.96
C LEU A 679 4.81 9.50 23.14
N TRP A 680 5.17 8.22 23.18
CA TRP A 680 4.43 7.20 22.43
C TRP A 680 4.32 5.91 23.25
N ALA A 681 3.09 5.60 23.71
CA ALA A 681 2.78 4.41 24.47
C ALA A 681 1.83 3.53 23.69
N HIS A 682 2.25 2.29 23.39
CA HIS A 682 1.47 1.40 22.54
C HIS A 682 1.74 -0.07 22.81
N THR A 683 0.74 -0.89 22.50
CA THR A 683 0.87 -2.34 22.47
C THR A 683 0.99 -2.79 21.01
N ILE A 684 1.84 -3.79 20.77
CA ILE A 684 1.97 -4.42 19.45
C ILE A 684 1.36 -5.81 19.52
N SER A 685 0.33 -6.04 18.69
CA SER A 685 -0.26 -7.37 18.54
C SER A 685 0.70 -8.32 17.82
N PRO A 686 0.54 -9.66 17.89
CA PRO A 686 1.37 -10.63 17.19
C PRO A 686 1.46 -10.37 15.67
N GLU A 687 0.42 -9.74 15.12
CA GLU A 687 0.34 -9.36 13.72
C GLU A 687 0.99 -7.98 13.42
N GLY A 688 1.63 -7.35 14.41
CA GLY A 688 2.33 -6.07 14.24
C GLY A 688 1.40 -4.85 14.12
N ILE A 689 0.17 -4.87 14.70
CA ILE A 689 -0.67 -3.67 14.82
C ILE A 689 -0.37 -2.99 16.15
N SER A 690 -0.23 -1.68 16.07
CA SER A 690 -0.12 -0.81 17.22
C SER A 690 -1.51 -0.40 17.72
N GLU A 691 -1.76 -0.63 19.00
CA GLU A 691 -2.94 -0.14 19.74
C GLU A 691 -2.46 0.79 20.86
N PRO A 692 -3.20 1.86 21.20
CA PRO A 692 -2.83 2.73 22.31
C PRO A 692 -2.71 1.97 23.62
N LEU A 693 -1.65 2.21 24.37
CA LEU A 693 -1.50 1.73 25.73
C LEU A 693 -2.04 2.80 26.68
N PRO A 694 -2.96 2.46 27.61
CA PRO A 694 -3.46 3.43 28.58
C PRO A 694 -2.37 3.75 29.61
N VAL A 695 -1.70 4.89 29.42
CA VAL A 695 -0.64 5.40 30.31
C VAL A 695 -0.94 6.85 30.62
N LEU A 696 -0.82 7.22 31.89
CA LEU A 696 -0.84 8.60 32.32
C LEU A 696 0.60 9.13 32.31
N ALA A 697 0.82 10.23 31.63
CA ALA A 697 2.13 10.87 31.53
C ALA A 697 2.10 12.25 32.19
N ALA A 698 3.01 12.51 33.12
CA ALA A 698 3.28 13.84 33.65
C ALA A 698 4.63 14.32 33.16
N VAL A 699 4.64 15.44 32.47
CA VAL A 699 5.86 16.08 31.92
C VAL A 699 6.17 17.30 32.76
N HIS A 700 7.38 17.35 33.30
CA HIS A 700 7.91 18.48 34.05
C HIS A 700 8.91 19.24 33.15
N ASP A 701 8.56 20.46 32.77
CA ASP A 701 9.32 21.37 31.93
C ASP A 701 9.66 22.62 32.78
N GLY A 702 10.75 22.58 33.53
CA GLY A 702 11.05 23.52 34.60
C GLY A 702 10.03 23.42 35.75
N ASP A 703 9.38 24.52 36.12
CA ASP A 703 8.35 24.54 37.17
C ASP A 703 6.95 24.16 36.66
N GLU A 704 6.78 23.98 35.35
CA GLU A 704 5.49 23.63 34.74
C GLU A 704 5.29 22.11 34.69
N ARG A 705 4.24 21.64 35.37
CA ARG A 705 3.78 20.21 35.28
C ARG A 705 2.56 20.13 34.39
N ARG A 706 2.64 19.28 33.38
CA ARG A 706 1.55 18.99 32.45
C ARG A 706 1.23 17.50 32.47
N GLU A 707 -0.05 17.16 32.66
CA GLU A 707 -0.52 15.77 32.70
C GLU A 707 -1.32 15.42 31.45
N PHE A 708 -1.12 14.21 30.96
CA PHE A 708 -1.73 13.71 29.73
C PHE A 708 -2.16 12.26 29.90
N ASP A 709 -3.34 11.93 29.37
CA ASP A 709 -3.80 10.55 29.20
C ASP A 709 -3.47 10.09 27.79
N LEU A 710 -2.44 9.26 27.65
CA LEU A 710 -2.01 8.73 26.34
C LEU A 710 -3.03 7.79 25.73
N GLY A 711 -3.81 7.04 26.54
CA GLY A 711 -4.89 6.19 26.06
C GLY A 711 -5.96 6.97 25.31
N ARG A 712 -6.38 8.12 25.87
CA ARG A 712 -7.34 9.02 25.22
C ARG A 712 -6.76 9.82 24.05
N SER A 713 -5.45 10.05 24.05
CA SER A 713 -4.75 10.78 23.00
C SER A 713 -4.32 9.90 21.81
N GLY A 714 -4.84 8.68 21.70
CA GLY A 714 -4.47 7.75 20.62
C GLY A 714 -3.07 7.16 20.76
N GLY A 715 -2.55 7.10 21.97
CA GLY A 715 -1.25 6.50 22.31
C GLY A 715 -0.04 7.42 22.10
N GLN A 716 -0.22 8.62 21.57
CA GLN A 716 0.91 9.53 21.28
C GLN A 716 0.58 10.99 21.51
N ILE A 717 1.60 11.76 21.93
CA ILE A 717 1.53 13.20 22.08
C ILE A 717 2.87 13.84 21.70
N VAL A 718 2.81 15.05 21.12
CA VAL A 718 3.99 15.85 20.80
C VAL A 718 3.90 17.19 21.54
N LEU A 719 4.92 17.49 22.33
CA LEU A 719 5.00 18.68 23.16
C LEU A 719 6.20 19.53 22.77
N ARG A 720 6.07 20.83 22.91
CA ARG A 720 7.23 21.75 22.87
C ARG A 720 7.82 21.86 24.26
N LEU A 721 9.14 21.79 24.32
CA LEU A 721 9.92 22.01 25.54
C LEU A 721 10.48 23.43 25.57
N ASN A 722 10.37 24.09 26.73
CA ASN A 722 10.86 25.42 26.95
C ASN A 722 12.20 25.43 27.71
N HIS A 723 12.51 24.35 28.45
CA HIS A 723 13.70 24.24 29.30
C HIS A 723 14.62 23.10 28.82
N GLU A 724 15.89 23.19 29.14
CA GLU A 724 16.90 22.18 28.73
C GLU A 724 16.86 20.92 29.58
N VAL A 725 16.38 21.01 30.82
CA VAL A 725 16.24 19.85 31.72
C VAL A 725 14.76 19.59 31.97
N CYS A 726 14.30 18.49 31.46
CA CYS A 726 12.93 18.03 31.65
C CYS A 726 12.93 16.60 32.19
N TRP A 727 11.96 16.27 33.02
CA TRP A 727 11.74 14.88 33.42
C TRP A 727 10.30 14.48 33.22
N LEU A 728 10.10 13.19 33.05
CA LEU A 728 8.85 12.55 32.66
C LEU A 728 8.51 11.46 33.65
N GLU A 729 7.27 11.44 34.11
CA GLU A 729 6.70 10.36 34.90
C GLU A 729 5.62 9.67 34.06
N LEU A 730 5.74 8.35 33.90
CA LEU A 730 4.75 7.49 33.26
C LEU A 730 4.13 6.59 34.31
N ALA A 731 2.84 6.69 34.53
CA ALA A 731 2.08 5.81 35.41
C ALA A 731 1.21 4.89 34.58
N VAL A 732 1.38 3.58 34.77
CA VAL A 732 0.52 2.57 34.13
C VAL A 732 -0.65 2.31 35.08
N PRO A 733 -1.91 2.60 34.66
CA PRO A 733 -3.05 2.29 35.51
C PRO A 733 -3.08 0.78 35.75
N VAL A 734 -3.01 0.39 37.01
CA VAL A 734 -3.25 -1.03 37.40
C VAL A 734 -4.64 -1.36 36.93
N ALA A 735 -4.78 -2.32 36.03
CA ALA A 735 -6.09 -2.81 35.59
C ALA A 735 -6.83 -3.32 36.85
N SER A 736 -7.79 -2.54 37.31
CA SER A 736 -8.70 -3.05 38.35
C SER A 736 -9.32 -4.34 37.82
N PRO A 737 -9.36 -5.43 38.59
CA PRO A 737 -10.00 -6.68 38.17
C PRO A 737 -11.43 -6.33 37.77
N VAL A 738 -11.77 -6.62 36.55
CA VAL A 738 -13.04 -6.29 35.89
C VAL A 738 -14.15 -6.91 36.76
N SER A 739 -14.75 -6.09 37.65
CA SER A 739 -16.05 -6.38 38.20
C SER A 739 -17.04 -6.30 37.04
N GLY A 740 -17.59 -7.47 36.66
CA GLY A 740 -18.58 -7.54 35.59
C GLY A 740 -19.80 -6.64 35.91
N GLN A 741 -19.80 -5.51 35.30
CA GLN A 741 -21.00 -4.71 35.11
C GLN A 741 -21.05 -4.21 33.66
N HIS A 742 -22.04 -4.73 32.95
CA HIS A 742 -22.49 -4.25 31.65
C HIS A 742 -22.68 -2.72 31.69
N ALA A 743 -21.74 -1.99 31.13
CA ALA A 743 -21.97 -0.59 30.79
C ALA A 743 -22.79 -0.56 29.50
N SER A 744 -24.07 -0.36 29.66
CA SER A 744 -25.02 0.02 28.62
C SER A 744 -24.43 1.17 27.79
N ILE A 745 -24.14 0.92 26.53
CA ILE A 745 -23.81 1.97 25.58
C ILE A 745 -25.09 2.76 25.29
N ALA A 746 -25.22 3.87 26.01
CA ALA A 746 -26.23 4.89 25.68
C ALA A 746 -25.91 5.44 24.27
N ARG A 747 -26.83 5.18 23.36
CA ARG A 747 -26.88 5.83 22.03
C ARG A 747 -26.93 7.34 22.25
N MET A 748 -25.92 8.07 21.82
CA MET A 748 -26.05 9.50 21.56
C MET A 748 -26.68 9.69 20.17
N PRO A 749 -27.67 10.56 20.03
CA PRO A 749 -28.35 10.81 18.77
C PRO A 749 -27.54 11.76 17.90
N ALA A 750 -27.66 11.52 16.54
CA ALA A 750 -27.37 12.32 15.37
C ALA A 750 -25.91 12.73 15.12
#